data_d8477e124ded5024ea99384548698d5b
#
_entry.id   d8477e124ded5024ea99384548698d5b
#
_cell.length_a   1.000
_cell.length_b   1.000
_cell.length_c   1.000
_cell.angle_alpha   90.00
_cell.angle_beta   90.00
_cell.angle_gamma   90.00
#
_symmetry.space_group_name_H-M   'P 1'
#
loop_
_entity.id
_entity.type
_entity.pdbx_description
1 polymer ?
#
loop_
_entity_poly.entity_id
_entity_poly.type
_entity_poly.pdbx_seq_one_letter_code
_entity_poly.pdbx_strand_id
1 'polypeptide(L)'
;MISAERESAINISGDKRLLRSDHGTTYFSISDNLNEFDGLWSYGFHVFQRVFLNEKYRIAGKRISRFQCEIAYHNNSRAKIMLFKNNQGFWFSPYKKAFYHSAIDYKFVISSEYELISAEKNVIFLKYFTPKRDGFGVEKLYVALTCDQNFYFENVCATQTYLKFKQKKMKGEKKDAGVLFLYSNNLDKLKESVKVKSNIIDVLIKQHFNNCSLTLKYSECSTNSSLLNKALDFGSITGSYFIMSKNNRIGIWAGFPWFDNGWGRDTFIALPGIVLVTGRFEQAAHIISVFFKYQNMEKSSPTYGRIPNVIWNEENIMFNTADATPLLIREVYEYYLYTGDVATVMSIWNRIILAVDAVYIAHKDRYNFVPNEDADDWMDARILGQDSYSPRGDRQVEIQSLWFTALHAVVQMADELIRRNENYSPLLQDIDIAAVKRKRDEYLNEAEKLSRSFKKMFITKEAPYIYDHLNKDGTPDVLARPNVLLAMYYNDLPGIPSLIDRDSGLLAFKYISSNCVFEHGVASLGRYEADFHPVHISNMYHKDAAYHNGMIWCWLSGAFIHVAVSYGLQKFAYRQTKALTREILHGATPGCLPELFDPLCKDGKINASGTYSQAWSVSEYNRAFYQDYMGIRPNVPARQLYFTPHFPGEIGGFQAKVRYGSYETLYVDLKTSLKSGNISAMSIFAQEIIQPLEVIVKVDIGSEENNGSVENKVVYLKIMLKSSGAKVRMGFDFVETNRFKLKDLYVSSNAELVSMETSGETLCESAAKNLTYTQPLSESDICSYRCMLEEDYLDKKILGERFDKEKRFK
;
A
#
# COMPACT_ATOMS: atom_id res chain seq x y z
N MET A 1 23.86 4.17 -12.34
CA MET A 1 23.51 3.70 -13.71
C MET A 1 22.46 2.60 -13.54
N ILE A 2 21.22 2.86 -13.96
CA ILE A 2 20.16 1.84 -13.99
C ILE A 2 20.58 0.81 -15.02
N SER A 3 20.72 -0.47 -14.65
CA SER A 3 21.13 -1.51 -15.59
C SER A 3 20.11 -1.65 -16.72
N ALA A 4 20.55 -1.95 -17.94
CA ALA A 4 19.68 -2.16 -19.10
C ALA A 4 18.60 -3.25 -18.86
N GLU A 5 18.86 -4.18 -17.94
CA GLU A 5 17.90 -5.23 -17.52
C GLU A 5 16.67 -4.66 -16.80
N ARG A 6 16.80 -3.54 -16.08
CA ARG A 6 15.65 -2.88 -15.44
C ARG A 6 14.69 -2.22 -16.41
N GLU A 7 15.15 -1.84 -17.60
CA GLU A 7 14.33 -1.22 -18.64
C GLU A 7 13.55 -2.24 -19.47
N SER A 8 13.84 -3.55 -19.34
CA SER A 8 13.15 -4.57 -20.10
C SER A 8 11.67 -4.62 -19.73
N ALA A 9 10.80 -4.45 -20.72
CA ALA A 9 9.37 -4.48 -20.53
C ALA A 9 8.85 -5.90 -20.24
N ILE A 10 7.77 -5.99 -19.47
CA ILE A 10 7.03 -7.21 -19.23
C ILE A 10 6.01 -7.40 -20.34
N ASN A 11 6.05 -8.56 -21.01
CA ASN A 11 5.02 -8.96 -21.96
C ASN A 11 3.90 -9.65 -21.19
N ILE A 12 2.67 -9.24 -21.46
CA ILE A 12 1.45 -9.74 -20.85
C ILE A 12 0.59 -10.35 -21.93
N SER A 13 0.13 -11.59 -21.74
CA SER A 13 -0.78 -12.27 -22.64
C SER A 13 -2.03 -12.75 -21.89
N GLY A 14 -3.11 -13.05 -22.64
CA GLY A 14 -4.38 -13.54 -22.11
C GLY A 14 -5.23 -12.46 -21.42
N ASP A 15 -6.15 -12.89 -20.57
CA ASP A 15 -7.24 -12.07 -19.97
C ASP A 15 -6.77 -11.07 -18.91
N LYS A 16 -5.48 -10.79 -18.84
CA LYS A 16 -4.91 -9.87 -17.85
C LYS A 16 -5.22 -8.42 -18.18
N ARG A 17 -5.44 -7.63 -17.13
CA ARG A 17 -5.78 -6.22 -17.24
C ARG A 17 -4.52 -5.36 -17.34
N LEU A 18 -4.64 -4.27 -18.08
CA LEU A 18 -3.71 -3.15 -18.00
C LEU A 18 -4.43 -1.99 -17.33
N LEU A 19 -3.92 -1.52 -16.20
CA LEU A 19 -4.49 -0.44 -15.43
C LEU A 19 -3.46 0.66 -15.24
N ARG A 20 -3.88 1.91 -15.49
CA ARG A 20 -3.08 3.14 -15.29
C ARG A 20 -3.96 4.26 -14.77
N SER A 21 -3.39 5.11 -13.93
CA SER A 21 -4.09 6.24 -13.33
C SER A 21 -3.23 7.49 -13.31
N ASP A 22 -3.89 8.66 -13.31
CA ASP A 22 -3.31 9.98 -13.06
C ASP A 22 -3.91 10.53 -11.76
N HIS A 23 -3.20 10.35 -10.65
CA HIS A 23 -3.57 10.88 -9.33
C HIS A 23 -5.07 10.73 -8.97
N GLY A 24 -5.68 9.61 -9.38
CA GLY A 24 -7.02 9.25 -9.00
C GLY A 24 -8.17 9.99 -9.71
N THR A 25 -7.93 11.01 -10.51
CA THR A 25 -8.99 11.73 -11.22
C THR A 25 -9.28 11.16 -12.60
N THR A 26 -8.29 10.54 -13.21
CA THR A 26 -8.37 9.93 -14.53
C THR A 26 -7.71 8.56 -14.48
N TYR A 27 -8.36 7.54 -15.01
CA TYR A 27 -7.73 6.24 -15.17
C TYR A 27 -8.08 5.61 -16.52
N PHE A 28 -7.24 4.70 -16.97
CA PHE A 28 -7.43 3.89 -18.15
C PHE A 28 -7.30 2.41 -17.80
N SER A 29 -8.27 1.61 -18.19
CA SER A 29 -8.26 0.15 -18.06
C SER A 29 -8.58 -0.52 -19.38
N ILE A 30 -7.94 -1.65 -19.66
CA ILE A 30 -8.23 -2.47 -20.83
C ILE A 30 -8.01 -3.94 -20.53
N SER A 31 -8.99 -4.77 -20.89
CA SER A 31 -8.94 -6.23 -20.80
C SER A 31 -9.36 -6.88 -22.10
N ASP A 32 -9.09 -8.17 -22.27
CA ASP A 32 -9.52 -8.92 -23.46
C ASP A 32 -11.02 -9.20 -23.39
N ASN A 33 -11.52 -9.50 -22.17
CA ASN A 33 -12.94 -9.61 -21.89
C ASN A 33 -13.48 -8.26 -21.41
N LEU A 34 -14.36 -7.68 -22.21
CA LEU A 34 -14.90 -6.37 -21.93
C LEU A 34 -15.76 -6.38 -20.68
N ASN A 35 -15.56 -5.35 -19.85
CA ASN A 35 -16.42 -5.06 -18.70
C ASN A 35 -16.76 -3.57 -18.64
N GLU A 36 -17.65 -3.20 -17.73
CA GLU A 36 -18.17 -1.84 -17.59
C GLU A 36 -17.10 -0.80 -17.22
N PHE A 37 -15.96 -1.25 -16.64
CA PHE A 37 -14.87 -0.37 -16.20
C PHE A 37 -13.76 -0.19 -17.24
N ASP A 38 -13.81 -0.91 -18.37
CA ASP A 38 -12.82 -0.76 -19.42
C ASP A 38 -12.95 0.58 -20.14
N GLY A 39 -11.82 1.11 -20.62
CA GLY A 39 -11.72 2.34 -21.33
C GLY A 39 -11.09 3.48 -20.53
N LEU A 40 -11.36 4.70 -20.94
CA LEU A 40 -10.85 5.93 -20.32
C LEU A 40 -11.94 6.57 -19.46
N TRP A 41 -11.60 6.81 -18.22
CA TRP A 41 -12.45 7.48 -17.24
C TRP A 41 -11.77 8.77 -16.77
N SER A 42 -12.52 9.84 -16.60
CA SER A 42 -12.04 11.09 -16.04
C SER A 42 -13.11 11.77 -15.21
N TYR A 43 -12.80 12.14 -13.97
CA TYR A 43 -13.72 12.77 -13.00
C TYR A 43 -15.07 12.04 -12.86
N GLY A 44 -15.06 10.71 -12.89
CA GLY A 44 -16.28 9.89 -12.83
C GLY A 44 -17.03 9.73 -14.15
N PHE A 45 -16.62 10.42 -15.22
CA PHE A 45 -17.21 10.28 -16.55
C PHE A 45 -16.51 9.19 -17.35
N HIS A 46 -17.30 8.33 -18.00
CA HIS A 46 -16.79 7.32 -18.92
C HIS A 46 -16.58 7.93 -20.31
N VAL A 47 -15.34 8.34 -20.61
CA VAL A 47 -15.00 9.09 -21.83
C VAL A 47 -15.10 8.21 -23.09
N PHE A 48 -14.45 7.04 -23.05
CA PHE A 48 -14.64 6.02 -24.10
C PHE A 48 -14.44 4.62 -23.51
N GLN A 49 -15.06 3.64 -24.14
CA GLN A 49 -15.04 2.25 -23.68
C GLN A 49 -13.98 1.40 -24.39
N ARG A 50 -13.80 1.58 -25.70
CA ARG A 50 -12.92 0.75 -26.53
C ARG A 50 -12.18 1.55 -27.58
N VAL A 51 -11.04 1.04 -28.00
CA VAL A 51 -10.30 1.52 -29.16
C VAL A 51 -10.06 0.37 -30.12
N PHE A 52 -10.60 0.50 -31.32
CA PHE A 52 -10.35 -0.42 -32.43
C PHE A 52 -9.26 0.12 -33.33
N LEU A 53 -8.35 -0.74 -33.75
CA LEU A 53 -7.36 -0.43 -34.78
C LEU A 53 -7.66 -1.25 -36.03
N ASN A 54 -7.92 -0.61 -37.15
CA ASN A 54 -8.32 -1.25 -38.41
C ASN A 54 -9.50 -2.21 -38.21
N GLU A 55 -10.55 -1.72 -37.57
CA GLU A 55 -11.81 -2.43 -37.27
C GLU A 55 -11.70 -3.69 -36.39
N LYS A 56 -10.55 -3.97 -35.82
CA LYS A 56 -10.35 -5.10 -34.92
C LYS A 56 -10.06 -4.66 -33.50
N TYR A 57 -10.76 -5.28 -32.56
CA TYR A 57 -10.56 -5.03 -31.12
C TYR A 57 -9.69 -6.08 -30.44
N ARG A 58 -9.70 -7.33 -30.91
CA ARG A 58 -9.06 -8.44 -30.18
C ARG A 58 -7.59 -8.15 -29.93
N ILE A 59 -7.22 -8.13 -28.64
CA ILE A 59 -5.88 -7.82 -28.18
C ILE A 59 -5.04 -9.10 -28.28
N ALA A 60 -3.87 -9.00 -28.94
CA ALA A 60 -2.92 -10.09 -29.07
C ALA A 60 -1.93 -10.11 -27.89
N GLY A 61 -1.70 -8.97 -27.26
CA GLY A 61 -0.82 -8.86 -26.12
C GLY A 61 -0.68 -7.44 -25.62
N LYS A 62 -0.13 -7.34 -24.44
CA LYS A 62 0.13 -6.07 -23.76
C LYS A 62 1.58 -6.05 -23.29
N ARG A 63 2.19 -4.89 -23.21
CA ARG A 63 3.55 -4.71 -22.77
C ARG A 63 3.65 -3.52 -21.84
N ILE A 64 4.19 -3.75 -20.65
CA ILE A 64 4.40 -2.70 -19.64
C ILE A 64 5.90 -2.47 -19.47
N SER A 65 6.31 -1.21 -19.50
CA SER A 65 7.59 -0.76 -19.00
C SER A 65 7.37 0.26 -17.88
N ARG A 66 8.45 0.68 -17.21
CA ARG A 66 8.42 1.73 -16.18
C ARG A 66 7.71 3.00 -16.66
N PHE A 67 7.83 3.32 -17.94
CA PHE A 67 7.46 4.64 -18.46
C PHE A 67 6.30 4.61 -19.44
N GLN A 68 6.00 3.47 -20.05
CA GLN A 68 4.95 3.41 -21.07
C GLN A 68 4.23 2.07 -21.06
N CYS A 69 3.02 2.07 -21.61
CA CYS A 69 2.23 0.88 -21.91
C CYS A 69 2.05 0.75 -23.39
N GLU A 70 2.04 -0.47 -23.88
CA GLU A 70 1.82 -0.80 -25.28
C GLU A 70 0.77 -1.91 -25.39
N ILE A 71 -0.19 -1.74 -26.28
CA ILE A 71 -1.19 -2.74 -26.62
C ILE A 71 -0.88 -3.24 -28.02
N ALA A 72 -0.84 -4.56 -28.22
CA ALA A 72 -0.75 -5.21 -29.51
C ALA A 72 -2.09 -5.83 -29.89
N TYR A 73 -2.53 -5.64 -31.12
CA TYR A 73 -3.76 -6.22 -31.66
C TYR A 73 -3.44 -7.38 -32.60
N HIS A 74 -4.39 -8.30 -32.77
CA HIS A 74 -4.23 -9.49 -33.63
C HIS A 74 -3.95 -9.17 -35.11
N ASN A 75 -4.19 -7.95 -35.56
CA ASN A 75 -3.85 -7.48 -36.91
C ASN A 75 -2.42 -6.90 -37.03
N ASN A 76 -1.55 -7.18 -36.06
CA ASN A 76 -0.19 -6.64 -35.94
C ASN A 76 -0.09 -5.11 -35.76
N SER A 77 -1.19 -4.42 -35.53
CA SER A 77 -1.14 -3.01 -35.09
C SER A 77 -0.82 -2.93 -33.62
N ARG A 78 -0.25 -1.81 -33.20
CA ARG A 78 0.11 -1.54 -31.80
C ARG A 78 -0.24 -0.10 -31.43
N ALA A 79 -0.44 0.16 -30.15
CA ALA A 79 -0.60 1.49 -29.63
C ALA A 79 0.23 1.70 -28.37
N LYS A 80 0.91 2.82 -28.28
CA LYS A 80 1.51 3.32 -27.04
C LYS A 80 0.48 4.15 -26.29
N ILE A 81 0.47 4.04 -24.97
CA ILE A 81 -0.48 4.73 -24.09
C ILE A 81 0.29 5.41 -22.97
N MET A 82 -0.04 6.66 -22.71
CA MET A 82 0.47 7.42 -21.57
C MET A 82 -0.64 8.24 -20.94
N LEU A 83 -0.73 8.21 -19.61
CA LEU A 83 -1.47 9.18 -18.81
C LEU A 83 -0.49 10.21 -18.29
N PHE A 84 -0.69 11.46 -18.67
CA PHE A 84 0.17 12.56 -18.21
C PHE A 84 -0.28 13.05 -16.84
N LYS A 85 0.68 13.25 -15.97
CA LYS A 85 0.48 13.65 -14.59
C LYS A 85 -0.28 14.97 -14.45
N ASN A 86 -1.05 15.15 -13.37
CA ASN A 86 -1.81 16.36 -13.05
C ASN A 86 -2.85 16.74 -14.10
N ASN A 87 -3.60 15.76 -14.61
CA ASN A 87 -4.65 15.97 -15.63
C ASN A 87 -4.15 16.67 -16.90
N GLN A 88 -2.89 16.47 -17.25
CA GLN A 88 -2.34 17.04 -18.48
C GLN A 88 -2.83 16.32 -19.73
N GLY A 89 -3.47 15.16 -19.59
CA GLY A 89 -4.16 14.47 -20.65
C GLY A 89 -3.80 12.98 -20.77
N PHE A 90 -4.48 12.33 -21.68
CA PHE A 90 -4.24 10.94 -22.09
C PHE A 90 -3.75 10.92 -23.53
N TRP A 91 -2.62 10.26 -23.75
CA TRP A 91 -1.98 10.14 -25.05
C TRP A 91 -2.14 8.72 -25.59
N PHE A 92 -2.66 8.59 -26.78
CA PHE A 92 -2.80 7.35 -27.53
C PHE A 92 -2.08 7.45 -28.86
N SER A 93 -0.96 6.73 -29.01
CA SER A 93 -0.11 6.77 -30.21
C SER A 93 -0.07 5.41 -30.87
N PRO A 94 -0.82 5.17 -31.92
CA PRO A 94 -0.84 3.92 -32.65
C PRO A 94 0.30 3.84 -33.67
N TYR A 95 0.77 2.61 -33.91
CA TYR A 95 1.79 2.34 -34.91
C TYR A 95 1.72 0.90 -35.44
N LYS A 96 2.30 0.67 -36.61
CA LYS A 96 2.40 -0.68 -37.18
C LYS A 96 3.87 -1.03 -37.38
N LYS A 97 4.34 -2.09 -36.72
CA LYS A 97 5.76 -2.45 -36.65
C LYS A 97 6.39 -2.79 -38.00
N ALA A 98 5.59 -3.20 -38.99
CA ALA A 98 6.07 -3.69 -40.29
C ALA A 98 5.93 -2.71 -41.44
N PHE A 99 5.07 -1.69 -41.38
CA PHE A 99 4.79 -0.78 -42.50
C PHE A 99 4.51 0.65 -42.02
N TYR A 100 5.53 1.46 -42.00
CA TYR A 100 5.40 2.91 -41.76
C TYR A 100 4.58 3.68 -42.84
N HIS A 101 4.16 2.97 -43.88
CA HIS A 101 3.52 3.56 -45.06
C HIS A 101 2.02 3.23 -45.23
N SER A 102 1.42 2.46 -44.34
CA SER A 102 -0.02 2.15 -44.42
C SER A 102 -0.83 3.10 -43.51
N ALA A 103 -1.94 3.60 -44.04
CA ALA A 103 -2.92 4.31 -43.23
C ALA A 103 -3.45 3.40 -42.11
N ILE A 104 -3.59 3.94 -40.91
CA ILE A 104 -4.18 3.23 -39.79
C ILE A 104 -5.48 3.98 -39.46
N ASP A 105 -6.57 3.21 -39.42
CA ASP A 105 -7.88 3.70 -38.99
C ASP A 105 -8.09 3.39 -37.52
N TYR A 106 -8.56 4.36 -36.75
CA TYR A 106 -8.93 4.16 -35.35
C TYR A 106 -10.40 4.46 -35.12
N LYS A 107 -10.98 3.68 -34.21
CA LYS A 107 -12.35 3.88 -33.80
C LYS A 107 -12.41 3.85 -32.30
N PHE A 108 -12.71 4.99 -31.67
CA PHE A 108 -13.02 5.07 -30.26
C PHE A 108 -14.52 4.90 -30.07
N VAL A 109 -14.94 3.90 -29.29
CA VAL A 109 -16.34 3.73 -28.89
C VAL A 109 -16.60 4.63 -27.71
N ILE A 110 -17.37 5.67 -27.91
CA ILE A 110 -17.69 6.70 -26.91
C ILE A 110 -18.97 6.34 -26.17
N SER A 111 -19.09 6.79 -24.93
CA SER A 111 -20.33 6.68 -24.16
C SER A 111 -21.46 7.44 -24.83
N SER A 112 -22.68 6.92 -24.76
CA SER A 112 -23.88 7.49 -25.40
C SER A 112 -24.37 8.82 -24.79
N GLU A 113 -23.74 9.33 -23.75
CA GLU A 113 -24.20 10.50 -22.98
C GLU A 113 -23.33 11.72 -23.20
N TYR A 114 -23.05 12.04 -24.44
CA TYR A 114 -22.27 13.24 -24.80
C TYR A 114 -22.97 14.12 -25.82
N GLU A 115 -22.62 15.41 -25.81
CA GLU A 115 -22.98 16.39 -26.82
C GLU A 115 -21.74 16.76 -27.62
N LEU A 116 -21.83 16.77 -28.96
CA LEU A 116 -20.80 17.29 -29.82
C LEU A 116 -20.92 18.83 -29.87
N ILE A 117 -19.93 19.53 -29.28
CA ILE A 117 -19.90 21.00 -29.30
C ILE A 117 -19.39 21.54 -30.63
N SER A 118 -18.26 21.02 -31.08
CA SER A 118 -17.66 21.39 -32.37
C SER A 118 -16.67 20.33 -32.83
N ALA A 119 -16.51 20.25 -34.14
CA ALA A 119 -15.52 19.40 -34.81
C ALA A 119 -14.80 20.18 -35.90
N GLU A 120 -13.49 20.34 -35.70
CA GLU A 120 -12.57 20.88 -36.69
C GLU A 120 -11.67 19.76 -37.20
N LYS A 121 -10.90 19.99 -38.25
CA LYS A 121 -10.11 18.94 -38.89
C LYS A 121 -9.20 18.16 -37.95
N ASN A 122 -8.66 18.79 -36.90
CA ASN A 122 -7.68 18.24 -36.00
C ASN A 122 -8.13 18.29 -34.52
N VAL A 123 -9.31 18.83 -34.21
CA VAL A 123 -9.80 18.99 -32.84
C VAL A 123 -11.29 18.73 -32.77
N ILE A 124 -11.73 17.96 -31.82
CA ILE A 124 -13.14 17.73 -31.47
C ILE A 124 -13.36 18.14 -30.02
N PHE A 125 -14.46 18.87 -29.77
CA PHE A 125 -14.91 19.19 -28.41
C PHE A 125 -16.21 18.47 -28.11
N LEU A 126 -16.21 17.70 -27.02
CA LEU A 126 -17.35 16.95 -26.49
C LEU A 126 -17.72 17.47 -25.11
N LYS A 127 -18.98 17.35 -24.74
CA LYS A 127 -19.49 17.63 -23.41
C LYS A 127 -20.26 16.41 -22.88
N TYR A 128 -19.89 15.96 -21.69
CA TYR A 128 -20.55 14.90 -20.96
C TYR A 128 -21.40 15.51 -19.85
N PHE A 129 -22.61 14.99 -19.60
CA PHE A 129 -23.60 15.61 -18.71
C PHE A 129 -23.73 14.94 -17.36
N THR A 130 -23.58 13.63 -17.30
CA THR A 130 -23.83 12.87 -16.08
C THR A 130 -22.64 11.99 -15.76
N PRO A 131 -21.97 12.20 -14.60
CA PRO A 131 -20.97 11.26 -14.15
C PRO A 131 -21.62 9.92 -13.82
N LYS A 132 -21.01 8.83 -14.30
CA LYS A 132 -21.47 7.46 -13.99
C LYS A 132 -21.02 7.03 -12.58
N ARG A 133 -20.22 7.84 -11.92
CA ARG A 133 -19.66 7.63 -10.59
C ARG A 133 -19.72 8.91 -9.78
N ASP A 134 -20.29 8.78 -8.59
CA ASP A 134 -20.39 9.88 -7.66
C ASP A 134 -19.03 10.22 -7.01
N GLY A 135 -18.98 11.40 -6.45
CA GLY A 135 -17.89 11.77 -5.55
C GLY A 135 -16.85 12.75 -6.10
N PHE A 136 -16.91 13.17 -7.39
CA PHE A 136 -15.96 14.17 -7.92
C PHE A 136 -16.45 15.62 -7.84
N GLY A 137 -17.75 15.85 -7.59
CA GLY A 137 -18.35 17.18 -7.54
C GLY A 137 -18.31 17.93 -8.88
N VAL A 138 -18.21 17.18 -10.00
CA VAL A 138 -18.19 17.72 -11.35
C VAL A 138 -19.49 17.33 -12.05
N GLU A 139 -20.38 18.29 -12.28
CA GLU A 139 -21.68 18.04 -12.94
C GLU A 139 -21.56 17.81 -14.44
N LYS A 140 -20.53 18.35 -15.08
CA LYS A 140 -20.27 18.24 -16.51
C LYS A 140 -18.78 18.22 -16.80
N LEU A 141 -18.38 17.42 -17.77
CA LEU A 141 -17.01 17.33 -18.24
C LEU A 141 -16.93 17.71 -19.71
N TYR A 142 -16.04 18.65 -20.03
CA TYR A 142 -15.65 18.93 -21.41
C TYR A 142 -14.40 18.12 -21.74
N VAL A 143 -14.42 17.48 -22.90
CA VAL A 143 -13.30 16.69 -23.42
C VAL A 143 -12.91 17.21 -24.78
N ALA A 144 -11.63 17.48 -24.97
CA ALA A 144 -11.08 17.79 -26.29
C ALA A 144 -10.22 16.61 -26.75
N LEU A 145 -10.46 16.16 -27.97
CA LEU A 145 -9.58 15.27 -28.69
C LEU A 145 -8.80 16.09 -29.72
N THR A 146 -7.52 16.18 -29.57
CA THR A 146 -6.65 16.86 -30.55
C THR A 146 -5.66 15.87 -31.12
N CYS A 147 -5.40 15.96 -32.39
CA CYS A 147 -4.43 15.14 -33.08
C CYS A 147 -3.37 15.97 -33.78
N ASP A 148 -2.22 15.37 -33.94
CA ASP A 148 -1.10 15.91 -34.72
C ASP A 148 -1.53 16.12 -36.18
N GLN A 149 -0.80 16.94 -36.91
CA GLN A 149 -1.07 17.29 -38.33
C GLN A 149 -1.13 16.08 -39.28
N ASN A 150 -0.65 14.93 -38.83
CA ASN A 150 -0.66 13.69 -39.60
C ASN A 150 -1.96 12.89 -39.44
N PHE A 151 -2.88 13.35 -38.61
CA PHE A 151 -4.18 12.74 -38.37
C PHE A 151 -5.30 13.70 -38.76
N TYR A 152 -6.46 13.15 -39.06
CA TYR A 152 -7.70 13.91 -39.23
C TYR A 152 -8.88 13.07 -38.80
N PHE A 153 -9.92 13.73 -38.36
CA PHE A 153 -11.19 13.09 -38.03
C PHE A 153 -11.97 12.83 -39.31
N GLU A 154 -12.49 11.63 -39.45
CA GLU A 154 -13.37 11.24 -40.54
C GLU A 154 -14.83 11.17 -40.02
N ASN A 155 -15.72 11.96 -40.65
CA ASN A 155 -17.16 11.91 -40.43
C ASN A 155 -17.57 11.94 -38.95
N VAL A 156 -17.34 13.04 -38.25
CA VAL A 156 -17.86 13.24 -36.90
C VAL A 156 -19.31 13.62 -36.98
N CYS A 157 -20.21 12.73 -36.50
CA CYS A 157 -21.64 12.99 -36.44
C CYS A 157 -22.10 12.89 -34.98
N ALA A 158 -22.97 13.79 -34.54
CA ALA A 158 -23.49 13.86 -33.16
C ALA A 158 -24.30 12.61 -32.72
N THR A 159 -24.72 11.78 -33.67
CA THR A 159 -25.49 10.55 -33.41
C THR A 159 -24.65 9.29 -33.40
N GLN A 160 -23.33 9.37 -33.55
CA GLN A 160 -22.46 8.21 -33.63
C GLN A 160 -21.97 7.81 -32.22
N THR A 161 -22.08 6.51 -31.92
CA THR A 161 -21.49 5.90 -30.72
C THR A 161 -19.97 5.74 -30.79
N TYR A 162 -19.32 6.29 -31.84
CA TYR A 162 -17.87 6.19 -32.02
C TYR A 162 -17.31 7.34 -32.84
N LEU A 163 -16.01 7.62 -32.63
CA LEU A 163 -15.24 8.56 -33.42
C LEU A 163 -14.20 7.81 -34.24
N LYS A 164 -14.14 8.09 -35.54
CA LYS A 164 -13.13 7.53 -36.46
C LYS A 164 -12.03 8.54 -36.75
N PHE A 165 -10.80 8.05 -36.74
CA PHE A 165 -9.60 8.80 -37.12
C PHE A 165 -8.87 8.08 -38.22
N LYS A 166 -8.30 8.84 -39.14
CA LYS A 166 -7.37 8.33 -40.15
C LYS A 166 -6.00 8.97 -40.01
N GLN A 167 -4.98 8.16 -40.05
CA GLN A 167 -3.59 8.62 -40.13
C GLN A 167 -3.21 8.78 -41.58
N LYS A 168 -2.68 9.97 -41.94
CA LYS A 168 -2.06 10.20 -43.28
C LYS A 168 -0.77 9.40 -43.39
N LYS A 169 -0.40 9.00 -44.62
CA LYS A 169 0.92 8.44 -44.92
C LYS A 169 2.02 9.42 -44.48
N MET A 170 2.89 8.99 -43.58
CA MET A 170 4.04 9.77 -43.15
C MET A 170 5.20 9.57 -44.10
N LYS A 171 5.79 10.68 -44.57
CA LYS A 171 7.09 10.72 -45.27
C LYS A 171 8.12 11.29 -44.28
N GLY A 172 9.14 10.52 -43.89
CA GLY A 172 10.25 11.03 -43.08
C GLY A 172 10.37 10.38 -41.68
N GLU A 173 11.23 10.92 -40.81
CA GLU A 173 11.60 10.37 -39.51
C GLU A 173 10.44 10.19 -38.54
N LYS A 174 10.58 9.16 -37.71
CA LYS A 174 9.64 8.73 -36.69
C LYS A 174 9.37 9.80 -35.62
N LYS A 175 8.29 10.55 -35.72
CA LYS A 175 7.70 11.20 -34.56
C LYS A 175 6.55 10.34 -34.03
N ASP A 176 6.45 10.19 -32.72
CA ASP A 176 5.32 9.54 -32.05
C ASP A 176 4.06 10.38 -32.28
N ALA A 177 3.31 10.05 -33.34
CA ALA A 177 2.08 10.73 -33.72
C ALA A 177 0.88 10.03 -33.04
N GLY A 178 -0.13 10.78 -32.59
CA GLY A 178 -1.25 10.19 -31.86
C GLY A 178 -2.40 11.17 -31.59
N VAL A 179 -3.29 10.74 -30.71
CA VAL A 179 -4.44 11.51 -30.24
C VAL A 179 -4.25 11.85 -28.77
N LEU A 180 -4.35 13.13 -28.44
CA LEU A 180 -4.31 13.65 -27.09
C LEU A 180 -5.73 13.97 -26.63
N PHE A 181 -6.16 13.37 -25.54
CA PHE A 181 -7.38 13.67 -24.83
C PHE A 181 -7.07 14.66 -23.70
N LEU A 182 -7.78 15.76 -23.67
CA LEU A 182 -7.69 16.79 -22.64
C LEU A 182 -9.05 16.95 -21.97
N TYR A 183 -9.08 17.33 -20.70
CA TYR A 183 -10.30 17.40 -19.91
C TYR A 183 -10.37 18.71 -19.12
N SER A 184 -11.59 19.25 -18.95
CA SER A 184 -11.85 20.38 -18.08
C SER A 184 -13.35 20.43 -17.72
N ASN A 185 -13.68 20.96 -16.55
CA ASN A 185 -15.04 21.35 -16.21
C ASN A 185 -15.42 22.73 -16.82
N ASN A 186 -14.49 23.40 -17.48
CA ASN A 186 -14.66 24.69 -18.12
C ASN A 186 -14.18 24.63 -19.58
N LEU A 187 -15.07 24.99 -20.52
CA LEU A 187 -14.81 24.90 -21.96
C LEU A 187 -13.72 25.88 -22.45
N ASP A 188 -13.69 27.11 -21.92
CA ASP A 188 -12.73 28.11 -22.36
C ASP A 188 -11.32 27.75 -21.89
N LYS A 189 -11.17 27.29 -20.66
CA LYS A 189 -9.91 26.75 -20.16
C LYS A 189 -9.44 25.54 -20.99
N LEU A 190 -10.38 24.68 -21.42
CA LEU A 190 -10.06 23.57 -22.29
C LEU A 190 -9.57 23.99 -23.65
N LYS A 191 -10.25 24.97 -24.27
CA LYS A 191 -9.82 25.54 -25.55
C LYS A 191 -8.42 26.15 -25.50
N GLU A 192 -8.13 26.86 -24.42
CA GLU A 192 -6.79 27.43 -24.17
C GLU A 192 -5.76 26.29 -23.98
N SER A 193 -6.09 25.27 -23.18
CA SER A 193 -5.23 24.10 -23.01
C SER A 193 -4.93 23.38 -24.33
N VAL A 194 -5.89 23.25 -25.22
CA VAL A 194 -5.69 22.64 -26.55
C VAL A 194 -4.66 23.42 -27.35
N LYS A 195 -4.78 24.75 -27.39
CA LYS A 195 -3.82 25.61 -28.14
C LYS A 195 -2.39 25.45 -27.66
N VAL A 196 -2.19 25.32 -26.36
CA VAL A 196 -0.86 25.18 -25.77
C VAL A 196 -0.35 23.73 -25.91
N LYS A 197 -1.13 22.74 -25.46
CA LYS A 197 -0.66 21.36 -25.29
C LYS A 197 -0.51 20.58 -26.60
N SER A 198 -1.29 20.89 -27.63
CA SER A 198 -1.11 20.27 -28.95
C SER A 198 0.26 20.57 -29.59
N ASN A 199 0.87 21.69 -29.20
CA ASN A 199 2.19 22.11 -29.71
C ASN A 199 3.36 21.62 -28.84
N ILE A 200 3.09 21.06 -27.65
CA ILE A 200 4.11 20.65 -26.69
C ILE A 200 4.03 19.15 -26.31
N ILE A 201 3.44 18.30 -27.15
CA ILE A 201 3.29 16.87 -26.92
C ILE A 201 4.63 16.20 -26.58
N ASP A 202 5.69 16.51 -27.32
CA ASP A 202 7.05 15.99 -27.06
C ASP A 202 7.57 16.41 -25.67
N VAL A 203 7.19 17.61 -25.21
CA VAL A 203 7.52 18.09 -23.86
C VAL A 203 6.75 17.31 -22.81
N LEU A 204 5.44 17.06 -23.03
CA LEU A 204 4.61 16.26 -22.12
C LEU A 204 5.12 14.83 -22.01
N ILE A 205 5.54 14.22 -23.12
CA ILE A 205 6.15 12.89 -23.13
C ILE A 205 7.45 12.88 -22.30
N LYS A 206 8.34 13.86 -22.52
CA LYS A 206 9.56 13.98 -21.70
C LYS A 206 9.26 14.20 -20.23
N GLN A 207 8.29 15.05 -19.89
CA GLN A 207 7.86 15.28 -18.52
C GLN A 207 7.30 14.00 -17.89
N HIS A 208 6.52 13.21 -18.65
CA HIS A 208 6.02 11.92 -18.18
C HIS A 208 7.17 10.99 -17.76
N PHE A 209 8.19 10.82 -18.60
CA PHE A 209 9.36 10.00 -18.28
C PHE A 209 10.14 10.54 -17.08
N ASN A 210 10.33 11.86 -17.00
CA ASN A 210 10.98 12.50 -15.85
C ASN A 210 10.17 12.25 -14.56
N ASN A 211 8.85 12.38 -14.60
CA ASN A 211 7.99 12.13 -13.44
C ASN A 211 8.08 10.68 -12.95
N CYS A 212 8.11 9.71 -13.87
CA CYS A 212 8.32 8.30 -13.52
C CYS A 212 9.69 8.08 -12.87
N SER A 213 10.75 8.72 -13.39
CA SER A 213 12.09 8.66 -12.81
C SER A 213 12.15 9.30 -11.42
N LEU A 214 11.49 10.45 -11.23
CA LEU A 214 11.39 11.12 -9.93
C LEU A 214 10.61 10.29 -8.92
N THR A 215 9.62 9.52 -9.36
CA THR A 215 8.88 8.59 -8.50
C THR A 215 9.80 7.57 -7.84
N LEU A 216 10.84 7.13 -8.52
CA LEU A 216 11.80 6.14 -8.03
C LEU A 216 13.03 6.76 -7.32
N LYS A 217 13.14 8.09 -7.30
CA LYS A 217 14.36 8.78 -6.84
C LYS A 217 14.84 8.36 -5.44
N TYR A 218 13.91 8.10 -4.53
CA TYR A 218 14.21 7.73 -3.14
C TYR A 218 13.80 6.29 -2.78
N SER A 219 13.14 5.59 -3.70
CA SER A 219 12.82 4.16 -3.58
C SER A 219 13.70 3.29 -4.48
N GLU A 220 14.79 3.84 -5.01
CA GLU A 220 15.71 3.08 -5.85
C GLU A 220 16.46 2.05 -5.00
N CYS A 221 16.18 0.79 -5.26
CA CYS A 221 16.85 -0.33 -4.65
C CYS A 221 17.32 -1.32 -5.72
N SER A 222 18.51 -1.86 -5.60
CA SER A 222 19.06 -2.86 -6.50
C SER A 222 19.51 -4.08 -5.72
N THR A 223 18.90 -5.22 -6.01
CA THR A 223 19.29 -6.54 -5.47
C THR A 223 19.89 -7.40 -6.59
N ASN A 224 20.39 -8.58 -6.26
CA ASN A 224 20.84 -9.55 -7.29
C ASN A 224 19.66 -10.23 -8.00
N SER A 225 18.43 -10.05 -7.55
CA SER A 225 17.22 -10.57 -8.18
C SER A 225 16.60 -9.55 -9.13
N SER A 226 16.76 -9.72 -10.44
CA SER A 226 16.15 -8.84 -11.44
C SER A 226 14.62 -8.82 -11.38
N LEU A 227 13.98 -9.93 -11.02
CA LEU A 227 12.52 -10.01 -10.86
C LEU A 227 12.05 -9.18 -9.67
N LEU A 228 12.73 -9.31 -8.54
CA LEU A 228 12.41 -8.52 -7.34
C LEU A 228 12.60 -7.02 -7.60
N ASN A 229 13.71 -6.63 -8.23
CA ASN A 229 13.98 -5.25 -8.61
C ASN A 229 12.85 -4.66 -9.48
N LYS A 230 12.38 -5.42 -10.48
CA LYS A 230 11.26 -5.01 -11.33
C LYS A 230 9.96 -4.87 -10.54
N ALA A 231 9.66 -5.82 -9.66
CA ALA A 231 8.43 -5.79 -8.86
C ALA A 231 8.41 -4.59 -7.90
N LEU A 232 9.53 -4.26 -7.26
CA LEU A 232 9.68 -3.09 -6.40
C LEU A 232 9.52 -1.78 -7.18
N ASP A 233 10.15 -1.68 -8.36
CA ASP A 233 9.98 -0.52 -9.23
C ASP A 233 8.52 -0.35 -9.66
N PHE A 234 7.86 -1.44 -10.08
CA PHE A 234 6.45 -1.39 -10.47
C PHE A 234 5.53 -1.10 -9.29
N GLY A 235 5.77 -1.70 -8.14
CA GLY A 235 5.03 -1.42 -6.91
C GLY A 235 5.13 0.06 -6.50
N SER A 236 6.32 0.66 -6.57
CA SER A 236 6.53 2.08 -6.27
C SER A 236 5.84 3.00 -7.28
N ILE A 237 5.89 2.67 -8.58
CA ILE A 237 5.22 3.44 -9.63
C ILE A 237 3.70 3.29 -9.52
N THR A 238 3.20 2.07 -9.36
CA THR A 238 1.77 1.82 -9.22
C THR A 238 1.22 2.43 -7.94
N GLY A 239 1.94 2.32 -6.83
CA GLY A 239 1.60 3.02 -5.58
C GLY A 239 1.37 4.52 -5.81
N SER A 240 2.17 5.15 -6.67
CA SER A 240 1.97 6.56 -7.00
C SER A 240 0.66 6.87 -7.75
N TYR A 241 0.05 5.88 -8.40
CA TYR A 241 -1.21 6.06 -9.11
C TYR A 241 -2.43 6.12 -8.18
N PHE A 242 -2.30 5.64 -6.95
CA PHE A 242 -3.34 5.74 -5.94
C PHE A 242 -3.37 7.09 -5.24
N ILE A 243 -2.30 7.89 -5.34
CA ILE A 243 -2.29 9.24 -4.76
C ILE A 243 -3.25 10.10 -5.54
N MET A 244 -4.36 10.48 -4.90
CA MET A 244 -5.38 11.31 -5.51
C MET A 244 -5.18 12.79 -5.19
N SER A 245 -5.59 13.64 -6.16
CA SER A 245 -5.76 15.07 -5.91
C SER A 245 -7.16 15.46 -6.39
N LYS A 246 -8.03 15.85 -5.45
CA LYS A 246 -9.43 16.17 -5.72
C LYS A 246 -9.84 17.39 -4.89
N ASN A 247 -10.37 18.43 -5.53
CA ASN A 247 -10.84 19.65 -4.85
C ASN A 247 -9.85 20.20 -3.81
N ASN A 248 -8.57 20.34 -4.19
CA ASN A 248 -7.45 20.73 -3.33
C ASN A 248 -7.20 19.79 -2.11
N ARG A 249 -7.70 18.56 -2.15
CA ARG A 249 -7.39 17.52 -1.17
C ARG A 249 -6.43 16.51 -1.81
N ILE A 250 -5.44 16.08 -1.06
CA ILE A 250 -4.60 14.93 -1.40
C ILE A 250 -4.96 13.79 -0.47
N GLY A 251 -5.08 12.59 -1.02
CA GLY A 251 -5.34 11.35 -0.30
C GLY A 251 -4.83 10.16 -1.09
N ILE A 252 -5.14 8.97 -0.60
CA ILE A 252 -4.84 7.72 -1.30
C ILE A 252 -6.18 7.05 -1.60
N TRP A 253 -6.43 6.74 -2.87
CA TRP A 253 -7.56 5.91 -3.24
C TRP A 253 -7.36 4.49 -2.75
N ALA A 254 -8.41 3.88 -2.21
CA ALA A 254 -8.32 2.54 -1.66
C ALA A 254 -8.05 1.49 -2.75
N GLY A 255 -8.79 1.55 -3.86
CA GLY A 255 -8.64 0.55 -4.92
C GLY A 255 -9.31 0.91 -6.24
N PHE A 256 -8.76 0.41 -7.33
CA PHE A 256 -9.31 0.55 -8.66
C PHE A 256 -10.10 -0.69 -9.08
N PRO A 257 -11.22 -0.52 -9.80
CA PRO A 257 -11.79 0.74 -10.28
C PRO A 257 -12.90 1.33 -9.40
N TRP A 258 -13.42 0.63 -8.39
CA TRP A 258 -14.66 1.05 -7.71
C TRP A 258 -14.47 1.64 -6.30
N PHE A 259 -13.32 1.47 -5.63
CA PHE A 259 -13.00 2.18 -4.38
C PHE A 259 -12.24 3.47 -4.67
N ASP A 260 -12.84 4.33 -5.50
CA ASP A 260 -12.27 5.57 -6.00
C ASP A 260 -12.56 6.78 -5.07
N ASN A 261 -12.46 6.55 -3.75
CA ASN A 261 -12.59 7.56 -2.71
C ASN A 261 -11.44 7.47 -1.69
N GLY A 262 -11.29 8.52 -0.89
CA GLY A 262 -10.35 8.55 0.23
C GLY A 262 -10.95 7.83 1.43
N TRP A 263 -10.64 6.55 1.57
CA TRP A 263 -10.92 5.76 2.77
C TRP A 263 -9.81 5.97 3.79
N GLY A 264 -10.16 6.35 5.02
CA GLY A 264 -9.18 6.66 6.07
C GLY A 264 -8.34 5.46 6.44
N ARG A 265 -8.96 4.33 6.77
CA ARG A 265 -8.27 3.07 7.07
C ARG A 265 -7.27 2.70 5.98
N ASP A 266 -7.73 2.62 4.73
CA ASP A 266 -6.90 2.26 3.58
C ASP A 266 -5.76 3.26 3.35
N THR A 267 -6.06 4.56 3.49
CA THR A 267 -5.07 5.62 3.36
C THR A 267 -3.95 5.48 4.39
N PHE A 268 -4.31 5.21 5.66
CA PHE A 268 -3.32 5.15 6.74
C PHE A 268 -2.48 3.88 6.66
N ILE A 269 -3.07 2.73 6.35
CA ILE A 269 -2.33 1.48 6.08
C ILE A 269 -1.44 1.63 4.84
N ALA A 270 -1.89 2.38 3.82
CA ALA A 270 -1.11 2.58 2.60
C ALA A 270 -0.03 3.67 2.72
N LEU A 271 -0.09 4.55 3.72
CA LEU A 271 0.81 5.69 3.85
C LEU A 271 2.29 5.28 3.95
N PRO A 272 2.71 4.32 4.80
CA PRO A 272 4.10 3.95 4.93
C PRO A 272 4.73 3.48 3.61
N GLY A 273 4.12 2.54 2.91
CA GLY A 273 4.71 1.91 1.73
C GLY A 273 4.57 2.69 0.42
N ILE A 274 3.54 3.54 0.28
CA ILE A 274 3.35 4.39 -0.90
C ILE A 274 4.06 5.73 -0.75
N VAL A 275 4.10 6.31 0.46
CA VAL A 275 4.49 7.70 0.66
C VAL A 275 5.79 7.83 1.46
N LEU A 276 5.90 7.19 2.65
CA LEU A 276 7.07 7.38 3.52
C LEU A 276 8.33 6.71 2.97
N VAL A 277 8.30 5.40 2.67
CA VAL A 277 9.50 4.70 2.14
C VAL A 277 9.91 5.19 0.76
N THR A 278 9.01 5.85 0.03
CA THR A 278 9.31 6.47 -1.27
C THR A 278 9.72 7.94 -1.16
N GLY A 279 9.87 8.46 0.09
CA GLY A 279 10.37 9.81 0.36
C GLY A 279 9.44 10.95 -0.07
N ARG A 280 8.12 10.75 -0.11
CA ARG A 280 7.12 11.76 -0.50
C ARG A 280 6.54 12.49 0.72
N PHE A 281 7.41 13.06 1.53
CA PHE A 281 7.09 13.59 2.86
C PHE A 281 6.12 14.76 2.82
N GLU A 282 6.21 15.61 1.80
CA GLU A 282 5.29 16.75 1.63
C GLU A 282 3.86 16.28 1.34
N GLN A 283 3.72 15.15 0.61
CA GLN A 283 2.42 14.53 0.38
C GLN A 283 1.87 13.88 1.66
N ALA A 284 2.73 13.25 2.47
CA ALA A 284 2.35 12.69 3.76
C ALA A 284 1.78 13.76 4.70
N ALA A 285 2.51 14.88 4.87
CA ALA A 285 2.05 16.01 5.69
C ALA A 285 0.68 16.53 5.24
N HIS A 286 0.49 16.65 3.93
CA HIS A 286 -0.79 17.13 3.38
C HIS A 286 -1.92 16.13 3.62
N ILE A 287 -1.70 14.83 3.38
CA ILE A 287 -2.69 13.78 3.65
C ILE A 287 -3.11 13.80 5.11
N ILE A 288 -2.15 13.80 6.04
CA ILE A 288 -2.40 13.88 7.48
C ILE A 288 -3.24 15.11 7.82
N SER A 289 -2.85 16.28 7.33
CA SER A 289 -3.55 17.55 7.60
C SER A 289 -4.99 17.54 7.07
N VAL A 290 -5.23 16.92 5.90
CA VAL A 290 -6.57 16.80 5.32
C VAL A 290 -7.48 15.99 6.24
N PHE A 291 -7.05 14.83 6.74
CA PHE A 291 -7.90 14.01 7.60
C PHE A 291 -8.19 14.69 8.95
N PHE A 292 -7.22 15.37 9.55
CA PHE A 292 -7.49 16.17 10.75
C PHE A 292 -8.40 17.38 10.48
N LYS A 293 -8.35 17.99 9.29
CA LYS A 293 -9.30 19.06 8.91
C LYS A 293 -10.74 18.56 8.99
N TYR A 294 -11.00 17.32 8.62
CA TYR A 294 -12.33 16.70 8.60
C TYR A 294 -12.67 15.88 9.86
N GLN A 295 -11.87 15.97 10.92
CA GLN A 295 -12.19 15.39 12.23
C GLN A 295 -13.57 15.86 12.71
N ASN A 296 -14.38 14.98 13.29
CA ASN A 296 -15.68 15.32 13.81
C ASN A 296 -15.58 16.28 15.01
N MET A 297 -16.06 17.50 14.83
CA MET A 297 -16.04 18.57 15.84
C MET A 297 -17.39 18.82 16.49
N GLU A 298 -18.43 18.07 16.11
CA GLU A 298 -19.77 18.21 16.66
C GLU A 298 -19.87 17.51 18.02
N LYS A 299 -19.92 18.30 19.11
CA LYS A 299 -19.90 17.78 20.49
C LYS A 299 -21.10 16.89 20.84
N SER A 300 -22.23 17.07 20.16
CA SER A 300 -23.45 16.26 20.34
C SER A 300 -23.43 14.94 19.60
N SER A 301 -22.48 14.77 18.67
CA SER A 301 -22.34 13.56 17.88
C SER A 301 -21.74 12.41 18.69
N PRO A 302 -22.25 11.17 18.55
CA PRO A 302 -21.66 9.99 19.19
C PRO A 302 -20.26 9.68 18.65
N THR A 303 -19.88 10.27 17.52
CA THR A 303 -18.57 10.12 16.89
C THR A 303 -17.68 11.34 17.06
N TYR A 304 -17.99 12.21 18.07
CA TYR A 304 -17.18 13.38 18.38
C TYR A 304 -15.71 13.02 18.60
N GLY A 305 -14.81 13.76 17.97
CA GLY A 305 -13.36 13.53 18.02
C GLY A 305 -12.83 12.47 17.06
N ARG A 306 -13.68 11.64 16.45
CA ARG A 306 -13.23 10.60 15.49
C ARG A 306 -12.68 11.21 14.21
N ILE A 307 -11.73 10.52 13.61
CA ILE A 307 -11.20 10.75 12.26
C ILE A 307 -12.12 10.05 11.26
N PRO A 308 -12.37 10.65 10.06
CA PRO A 308 -13.22 10.03 9.05
C PRO A 308 -12.72 8.68 8.56
N ASN A 309 -13.66 7.75 8.35
CA ASN A 309 -13.38 6.55 7.54
C ASN A 309 -13.51 6.85 6.04
N VAL A 310 -14.51 7.65 5.64
CA VAL A 310 -14.68 8.04 4.23
C VAL A 310 -15.02 9.52 4.11
N ILE A 311 -14.38 10.18 3.14
CA ILE A 311 -14.67 11.55 2.74
C ILE A 311 -15.09 11.55 1.27
N TRP A 312 -16.40 11.51 0.99
CA TRP A 312 -16.89 11.65 -0.39
C TRP A 312 -16.83 13.12 -0.86
N ASN A 313 -17.36 14.01 -0.04
CA ASN A 313 -17.30 15.47 -0.23
C ASN A 313 -17.37 16.16 1.13
N GLU A 314 -17.52 17.49 1.17
CA GLU A 314 -17.54 18.26 2.41
C GLU A 314 -18.81 18.06 3.25
N GLU A 315 -19.91 17.62 2.63
CA GLU A 315 -21.20 17.39 3.25
C GLU A 315 -21.45 15.92 3.61
N ASN A 316 -20.72 15.00 2.98
CA ASN A 316 -20.90 13.56 3.15
C ASN A 316 -19.60 12.92 3.64
N ILE A 317 -19.53 12.70 4.96
CA ILE A 317 -18.36 12.16 5.67
C ILE A 317 -18.86 11.07 6.61
N MET A 318 -18.19 9.92 6.61
CA MET A 318 -18.50 8.80 7.51
C MET A 318 -17.42 8.62 8.59
N PHE A 319 -17.86 8.32 9.81
CA PHE A 319 -17.03 8.08 10.99
C PHE A 319 -17.29 6.70 11.62
N ASN A 320 -17.67 5.73 10.82
CA ASN A 320 -18.13 4.38 11.20
C ASN A 320 -16.97 3.41 11.42
N THR A 321 -15.87 3.83 12.02
CA THR A 321 -14.72 2.95 12.23
C THR A 321 -14.03 3.22 13.56
N ALA A 322 -13.59 2.15 14.22
CA ALA A 322 -12.84 2.21 15.47
C ALA A 322 -11.32 2.38 15.25
N ASP A 323 -10.81 1.95 14.11
CA ASP A 323 -9.38 1.89 13.80
C ASP A 323 -8.80 3.19 13.21
N ALA A 324 -9.54 3.95 12.40
CA ALA A 324 -8.99 5.09 11.67
C ALA A 324 -8.37 6.16 12.60
N THR A 325 -8.97 6.41 13.76
CA THR A 325 -8.48 7.41 14.70
C THR A 325 -7.12 7.05 15.30
N PRO A 326 -6.94 5.90 15.96
CA PRO A 326 -5.63 5.51 16.50
C PRO A 326 -4.61 5.20 15.38
N LEU A 327 -5.03 4.68 14.21
CA LEU A 327 -4.15 4.52 13.04
C LEU A 327 -3.55 5.86 12.61
N LEU A 328 -4.36 6.91 12.43
CA LEU A 328 -3.83 8.20 12.02
C LEU A 328 -2.82 8.74 13.03
N ILE A 329 -3.09 8.62 14.34
CA ILE A 329 -2.14 9.05 15.37
C ILE A 329 -0.82 8.28 15.26
N ARG A 330 -0.88 6.96 15.03
CA ARG A 330 0.29 6.12 14.76
C ARG A 330 1.07 6.63 13.54
N GLU A 331 0.38 6.91 12.44
CA GLU A 331 1.00 7.37 11.19
C GLU A 331 1.59 8.78 11.30
N VAL A 332 1.01 9.66 12.12
CA VAL A 332 1.62 10.96 12.46
C VAL A 332 2.96 10.76 13.15
N TYR A 333 3.02 9.82 14.08
CA TYR A 333 4.29 9.53 14.77
C TYR A 333 5.31 8.89 13.82
N GLU A 334 4.92 7.94 12.97
CA GLU A 334 5.82 7.35 11.98
C GLU A 334 6.30 8.40 10.97
N TYR A 335 5.41 9.27 10.47
CA TYR A 335 5.79 10.43 9.66
C TYR A 335 6.80 11.32 10.37
N TYR A 336 6.58 11.61 11.66
CA TYR A 336 7.49 12.41 12.47
C TYR A 336 8.87 11.76 12.61
N LEU A 337 8.93 10.45 12.80
CA LEU A 337 10.19 9.68 12.82
C LEU A 337 10.95 9.80 11.49
N TYR A 338 10.25 9.78 10.35
CA TYR A 338 10.85 9.92 9.02
C TYR A 338 11.35 11.34 8.70
N THR A 339 10.70 12.36 9.23
CA THR A 339 10.89 13.75 8.78
C THR A 339 11.47 14.69 9.82
N GLY A 340 11.21 14.47 11.10
CA GLY A 340 11.49 15.44 12.16
C GLY A 340 10.63 16.72 12.07
N ASP A 341 9.55 16.71 11.27
CA ASP A 341 8.69 17.86 11.03
C ASP A 341 7.77 18.17 12.23
N VAL A 342 8.32 18.87 13.20
CA VAL A 342 7.58 19.31 14.38
C VAL A 342 6.51 20.34 14.04
N ALA A 343 6.68 21.13 12.97
CA ALA A 343 5.72 22.16 12.59
C ALA A 343 4.37 21.54 12.21
N THR A 344 4.38 20.48 11.43
CA THR A 344 3.15 19.72 11.13
C THR A 344 2.54 19.14 12.41
N VAL A 345 3.32 18.50 13.29
CA VAL A 345 2.81 17.95 14.57
C VAL A 345 2.15 19.05 15.41
N MET A 346 2.80 20.21 15.54
CA MET A 346 2.25 21.35 16.29
C MET A 346 0.93 21.84 15.71
N SER A 347 0.83 21.95 14.39
CA SER A 347 -0.37 22.46 13.71
C SER A 347 -1.62 21.60 13.97
N ILE A 348 -1.44 20.31 14.27
CA ILE A 348 -2.52 19.35 14.52
C ILE A 348 -2.58 18.89 15.99
N TRP A 349 -1.69 19.41 16.86
CA TRP A 349 -1.59 18.95 18.25
C TRP A 349 -2.91 18.93 19.01
N ASN A 350 -3.64 20.05 19.01
CA ASN A 350 -4.94 20.14 19.68
C ASN A 350 -5.99 19.15 19.11
N ARG A 351 -5.86 18.79 17.84
CA ARG A 351 -6.71 17.78 17.18
C ARG A 351 -6.36 16.37 17.64
N ILE A 352 -5.07 16.10 17.83
CA ILE A 352 -4.59 14.81 18.39
C ILE A 352 -5.11 14.66 19.83
N ILE A 353 -4.95 15.69 20.68
CA ILE A 353 -5.45 15.69 22.05
C ILE A 353 -6.97 15.46 22.07
N LEU A 354 -7.72 16.17 21.21
CA LEU A 354 -9.16 15.94 21.09
C LEU A 354 -9.50 14.49 20.70
N ALA A 355 -8.77 13.91 19.76
CA ALA A 355 -8.99 12.52 19.34
C ALA A 355 -8.80 11.54 20.50
N VAL A 356 -7.73 11.72 21.30
CA VAL A 356 -7.49 10.85 22.46
C VAL A 356 -8.55 11.08 23.55
N ASP A 357 -8.82 12.33 23.91
CA ASP A 357 -9.76 12.64 24.99
C ASP A 357 -11.19 12.20 24.66
N ALA A 358 -11.68 12.52 23.46
CA ALA A 358 -13.06 12.26 23.08
C ALA A 358 -13.32 10.80 22.66
N VAL A 359 -12.31 10.09 22.12
CA VAL A 359 -12.53 8.72 21.62
C VAL A 359 -11.99 7.66 22.59
N TYR A 360 -10.81 7.86 23.18
CA TYR A 360 -10.27 6.89 24.13
C TYR A 360 -10.73 7.18 25.56
N ILE A 361 -10.37 8.34 26.13
CA ILE A 361 -10.62 8.65 27.55
C ILE A 361 -12.10 8.62 27.89
N ALA A 362 -12.96 9.19 27.02
CA ALA A 362 -14.41 9.27 27.24
C ALA A 362 -15.14 7.93 27.08
N HIS A 363 -14.62 6.99 26.27
CA HIS A 363 -15.33 5.74 25.93
C HIS A 363 -14.65 4.46 26.43
N LYS A 364 -13.46 4.55 27.02
CA LYS A 364 -12.83 3.35 27.61
C LYS A 364 -13.69 2.76 28.71
N ASP A 365 -13.71 1.43 28.78
CA ASP A 365 -14.43 0.69 29.79
C ASP A 365 -13.64 0.55 31.11
N ARG A 366 -14.19 -0.19 32.06
CA ARG A 366 -13.55 -0.49 33.35
C ARG A 366 -12.21 -1.24 33.26
N TYR A 367 -11.92 -1.84 32.11
CA TYR A 367 -10.66 -2.53 31.82
C TYR A 367 -9.69 -1.64 31.04
N ASN A 368 -10.04 -0.40 30.78
CA ASN A 368 -9.31 0.57 29.94
C ASN A 368 -9.23 0.16 28.45
N PHE A 369 -10.16 -0.66 27.97
CA PHE A 369 -10.35 -0.95 26.56
C PHE A 369 -11.39 -0.04 25.94
N VAL A 370 -11.27 0.24 24.64
CA VAL A 370 -12.31 0.95 23.89
C VAL A 370 -13.23 -0.07 23.24
N PRO A 371 -14.48 -0.21 23.74
CA PRO A 371 -15.48 -1.04 23.06
C PRO A 371 -15.92 -0.40 21.74
N ASN A 372 -16.28 -1.25 20.77
CA ASN A 372 -16.82 -0.83 19.48
C ASN A 372 -17.80 -1.85 18.92
N GLU A 373 -18.49 -1.48 17.84
CA GLU A 373 -19.47 -2.34 17.20
C GLU A 373 -18.81 -3.46 16.39
N ASP A 374 -19.55 -4.52 16.12
CA ASP A 374 -19.10 -5.75 15.43
C ASP A 374 -18.42 -5.50 14.08
N ALA A 375 -18.82 -4.48 13.33
CA ALA A 375 -18.29 -4.18 12.01
C ALA A 375 -17.67 -2.78 11.93
N ASP A 376 -17.06 -2.31 13.00
CA ASP A 376 -16.34 -1.02 13.06
C ASP A 376 -14.84 -1.15 12.81
N ASP A 377 -14.34 -2.36 12.56
CA ASP A 377 -12.96 -2.63 12.18
C ASP A 377 -12.82 -2.93 10.66
N TRP A 378 -11.68 -3.46 10.23
CA TRP A 378 -11.45 -3.79 8.83
C TRP A 378 -12.30 -4.96 8.30
N MET A 379 -12.91 -5.77 9.19
CA MET A 379 -13.85 -6.85 8.85
C MET A 379 -15.30 -6.31 8.86
N ASP A 380 -15.59 -5.32 8.04
CA ASP A 380 -16.77 -4.46 8.10
C ASP A 380 -17.91 -4.83 7.16
N ALA A 381 -17.87 -6.00 6.50
CA ALA A 381 -18.93 -6.47 5.63
C ALA A 381 -20.23 -6.74 6.43
N ARG A 382 -21.35 -6.15 5.96
CA ARG A 382 -22.64 -6.21 6.64
C ARG A 382 -23.73 -6.91 5.82
N ILE A 383 -24.56 -7.69 6.49
CA ILE A 383 -25.76 -8.31 5.93
C ILE A 383 -26.82 -7.22 5.77
N LEU A 384 -27.17 -6.89 4.52
CA LEU A 384 -28.17 -5.85 4.22
C LEU A 384 -27.89 -4.50 4.92
N GLY A 385 -26.62 -4.20 5.20
CA GLY A 385 -26.20 -2.97 5.88
C GLY A 385 -26.47 -2.95 7.40
N GLN A 386 -26.87 -4.07 8.01
CA GLN A 386 -27.22 -4.19 9.43
C GLN A 386 -26.19 -5.04 10.18
N ASP A 387 -26.41 -6.36 10.24
CA ASP A 387 -25.59 -7.28 11.00
C ASP A 387 -24.24 -7.54 10.31
N SER A 388 -23.19 -7.84 11.10
CA SER A 388 -21.90 -8.22 10.57
C SER A 388 -21.90 -9.66 10.03
N TYR A 389 -21.22 -9.89 8.88
CA TYR A 389 -20.90 -11.26 8.45
C TYR A 389 -19.81 -11.91 9.31
N SER A 390 -19.00 -11.11 9.96
CA SER A 390 -17.89 -11.54 10.82
C SER A 390 -17.93 -10.77 12.14
N PRO A 391 -18.92 -11.04 13.02
CA PRO A 391 -19.06 -10.32 14.27
C PRO A 391 -17.82 -10.54 15.14
N ARG A 392 -17.23 -9.45 15.66
CA ARG A 392 -15.99 -9.49 16.43
C ARG A 392 -16.10 -8.88 17.82
N GLY A 393 -17.30 -8.87 18.36
CA GLY A 393 -17.53 -8.41 19.73
C GLY A 393 -17.02 -6.98 19.97
N ASP A 394 -16.94 -6.62 21.25
CA ASP A 394 -16.70 -5.24 21.65
C ASP A 394 -15.23 -4.82 21.63
N ARG A 395 -14.28 -5.76 21.84
CA ARG A 395 -12.87 -5.43 22.13
C ARG A 395 -11.94 -6.24 21.24
N GLN A 396 -11.68 -5.74 20.03
CA GLN A 396 -10.79 -6.37 19.07
C GLN A 396 -9.33 -6.15 19.48
N VAL A 397 -8.50 -7.18 19.32
CA VAL A 397 -7.10 -7.23 19.75
C VAL A 397 -6.24 -6.14 19.09
N GLU A 398 -6.40 -5.93 17.79
CA GLU A 398 -5.65 -4.91 17.04
C GLU A 398 -6.09 -3.49 17.42
N ILE A 399 -7.37 -3.27 17.75
CA ILE A 399 -7.87 -1.96 18.17
C ILE A 399 -7.26 -1.56 19.52
N GLN A 400 -7.19 -2.50 20.47
CA GLN A 400 -6.57 -2.23 21.76
C GLN A 400 -5.06 -1.99 21.63
N SER A 401 -4.38 -2.74 20.75
CA SER A 401 -2.96 -2.50 20.44
C SER A 401 -2.73 -1.15 19.74
N LEU A 402 -3.60 -0.75 18.83
CA LEU A 402 -3.55 0.58 18.20
C LEU A 402 -3.70 1.70 19.22
N TRP A 403 -4.63 1.60 20.17
CA TRP A 403 -4.78 2.60 21.22
C TRP A 403 -3.58 2.66 22.15
N PHE A 404 -3.02 1.50 22.54
CA PHE A 404 -1.77 1.47 23.29
C PHE A 404 -0.65 2.20 22.55
N THR A 405 -0.51 1.91 21.26
CA THR A 405 0.50 2.54 20.39
C THR A 405 0.25 4.04 20.23
N ALA A 406 -1.01 4.45 20.01
CA ALA A 406 -1.38 5.86 19.85
C ALA A 406 -1.10 6.68 21.12
N LEU A 407 -1.42 6.14 22.30
CA LEU A 407 -1.11 6.78 23.58
C LEU A 407 0.40 7.01 23.73
N HIS A 408 1.21 5.99 23.50
CA HIS A 408 2.66 6.14 23.55
C HIS A 408 3.22 7.07 22.47
N ALA A 409 2.66 7.04 21.26
CA ALA A 409 3.04 7.95 20.18
C ALA A 409 2.82 9.42 20.58
N VAL A 410 1.68 9.71 21.22
CA VAL A 410 1.42 11.08 21.75
C VAL A 410 2.37 11.44 22.88
N VAL A 411 2.71 10.48 23.77
CA VAL A 411 3.72 10.69 24.83
C VAL A 411 5.07 11.06 24.21
N GLN A 412 5.55 10.31 23.19
CA GLN A 412 6.83 10.60 22.52
C GLN A 412 6.83 11.98 21.84
N MET A 413 5.74 12.32 21.16
CA MET A 413 5.59 13.65 20.54
C MET A 413 5.54 14.76 21.60
N ALA A 414 4.86 14.53 22.73
CA ALA A 414 4.83 15.46 23.86
C ALA A 414 6.21 15.68 24.48
N ASP A 415 6.97 14.61 24.71
CA ASP A 415 8.33 14.69 25.24
C ASP A 415 9.23 15.54 24.33
N GLU A 416 9.08 15.42 23.02
CA GLU A 416 9.83 16.25 22.07
C GLU A 416 9.41 17.72 22.12
N LEU A 417 8.11 18.03 22.23
CA LEU A 417 7.64 19.41 22.39
C LEU A 417 8.18 20.03 23.68
N ILE A 418 8.19 19.27 24.78
CA ILE A 418 8.74 19.70 26.07
C ILE A 418 10.24 19.98 25.93
N ARG A 419 11.02 19.06 25.35
CA ARG A 419 12.46 19.18 25.12
C ARG A 419 12.83 20.41 24.26
N ARG A 420 12.04 20.70 23.22
CA ARG A 420 12.26 21.86 22.36
C ARG A 420 11.94 23.17 23.06
N ASN A 421 10.91 23.20 23.89
CA ASN A 421 10.58 24.38 24.67
C ASN A 421 11.69 24.73 25.66
N GLU A 422 12.31 23.76 26.30
CA GLU A 422 13.45 23.95 27.19
C GLU A 422 14.67 24.53 26.46
N ASN A 423 14.79 24.30 25.16
CA ASN A 423 15.83 24.84 24.28
C ASN A 423 15.41 26.16 23.57
N TYR A 424 14.39 26.86 24.06
CA TYR A 424 13.93 28.16 23.54
C TYR A 424 13.57 28.17 22.04
N SER A 425 12.80 27.20 21.55
CA SER A 425 12.35 27.17 20.16
C SER A 425 11.28 28.27 19.92
N PRO A 426 11.51 29.22 18.99
CA PRO A 426 10.47 30.23 18.64
C PRO A 426 9.17 29.64 18.10
N LEU A 427 9.19 28.40 17.61
CA LEU A 427 8.04 27.71 17.05
C LEU A 427 6.99 27.32 18.10
N LEU A 428 7.33 27.35 19.41
CA LEU A 428 6.45 26.84 20.48
C LEU A 428 5.74 27.95 21.27
N GLN A 429 5.78 29.20 20.81
CA GLN A 429 5.20 30.34 21.55
C GLN A 429 3.70 30.24 21.84
N ASP A 430 2.98 29.48 21.00
CA ASP A 430 1.51 29.32 21.09
C ASP A 430 1.07 28.00 21.77
N ILE A 431 2.00 27.20 22.32
CA ILE A 431 1.68 25.90 22.95
C ILE A 431 1.79 26.03 24.48
N ASP A 432 0.70 25.69 25.20
CA ASP A 432 0.73 25.55 26.66
C ASP A 432 1.51 24.27 27.06
N ILE A 433 2.81 24.44 27.31
CA ILE A 433 3.70 23.34 27.71
C ILE A 433 3.27 22.69 29.03
N ALA A 434 2.65 23.43 29.94
CA ALA A 434 2.12 22.86 31.18
C ALA A 434 0.96 21.90 30.90
N ALA A 435 0.10 22.24 29.95
CA ALA A 435 -0.94 21.35 29.48
C ALA A 435 -0.36 20.12 28.74
N VAL A 436 0.67 20.31 27.91
CA VAL A 436 1.38 19.20 27.25
C VAL A 436 1.95 18.23 28.29
N LYS A 437 2.62 18.70 29.33
CA LYS A 437 3.16 17.87 30.42
C LYS A 437 2.04 17.08 31.14
N ARG A 438 0.93 17.74 31.51
CA ARG A 438 -0.21 17.06 32.14
C ARG A 438 -0.79 15.95 31.26
N LYS A 439 -1.00 16.22 29.96
CA LYS A 439 -1.55 15.23 29.02
C LYS A 439 -0.58 14.08 28.78
N ARG A 440 0.72 14.34 28.68
CA ARG A 440 1.76 13.34 28.58
C ARG A 440 1.68 12.35 29.76
N ASP A 441 1.63 12.85 30.99
CA ASP A 441 1.59 12.02 32.20
C ASP A 441 0.27 11.24 32.32
N GLU A 442 -0.86 11.86 31.97
CA GLU A 442 -2.17 11.21 31.89
C GLU A 442 -2.15 10.04 30.91
N TYR A 443 -1.71 10.26 29.66
CA TYR A 443 -1.75 9.21 28.62
C TYR A 443 -0.74 8.09 28.88
N LEU A 444 0.41 8.40 29.47
CA LEU A 444 1.35 7.35 29.89
C LEU A 444 0.72 6.43 30.94
N ASN A 445 0.08 6.99 31.97
CA ASN A 445 -0.63 6.20 32.97
C ASN A 445 -1.79 5.37 32.39
N GLU A 446 -2.52 5.90 31.39
CA GLU A 446 -3.57 5.16 30.71
C GLU A 446 -3.01 4.01 29.85
N ALA A 447 -1.90 4.22 29.12
CA ALA A 447 -1.23 3.17 28.37
C ALA A 447 -0.75 2.02 29.28
N GLU A 448 -0.23 2.33 30.46
CA GLU A 448 0.16 1.31 31.45
C GLU A 448 -1.04 0.51 31.97
N LYS A 449 -2.18 1.16 32.23
CA LYS A 449 -3.41 0.47 32.66
C LYS A 449 -3.92 -0.45 31.56
N LEU A 450 -3.98 0.03 30.31
CA LEU A 450 -4.37 -0.77 29.15
C LEU A 450 -3.46 -1.98 29.00
N SER A 451 -2.14 -1.80 29.07
CA SER A 451 -1.16 -2.90 28.97
C SER A 451 -1.39 -3.99 30.01
N ARG A 452 -1.64 -3.61 31.28
CA ARG A 452 -1.92 -4.57 32.35
C ARG A 452 -3.19 -5.38 32.07
N SER A 453 -4.26 -4.72 31.60
CA SER A 453 -5.51 -5.38 31.25
C SER A 453 -5.34 -6.29 30.03
N PHE A 454 -4.63 -5.83 29.00
CA PHE A 454 -4.36 -6.59 27.79
C PHE A 454 -3.63 -7.89 28.10
N LYS A 455 -2.52 -7.82 28.84
CA LYS A 455 -1.75 -9.00 29.24
C LYS A 455 -2.56 -9.99 30.06
N LYS A 456 -3.48 -9.51 30.90
CA LYS A 456 -4.33 -10.35 31.75
C LYS A 456 -5.47 -11.02 30.98
N MET A 457 -6.05 -10.34 29.98
CA MET A 457 -7.32 -10.76 29.37
C MET A 457 -7.18 -11.33 27.97
N PHE A 458 -6.18 -10.90 27.18
CA PHE A 458 -5.96 -11.38 25.83
C PHE A 458 -4.95 -12.53 25.74
N ILE A 459 -3.92 -12.55 26.61
CA ILE A 459 -2.86 -13.56 26.54
C ILE A 459 -3.26 -14.79 27.34
N THR A 460 -3.15 -15.98 26.72
CA THR A 460 -3.46 -17.27 27.33
C THR A 460 -2.33 -18.28 27.08
N LYS A 461 -2.34 -19.40 27.85
CA LYS A 461 -1.36 -20.49 27.73
C LYS A 461 -1.76 -21.54 26.69
N GLU A 462 -3.02 -21.54 26.25
CA GLU A 462 -3.58 -22.48 25.28
C GLU A 462 -3.84 -21.77 23.96
N ALA A 463 -3.94 -22.53 22.86
CA ALA A 463 -4.31 -21.96 21.56
C ALA A 463 -5.68 -21.24 21.67
N PRO A 464 -5.83 -20.08 21.05
CA PRO A 464 -4.92 -19.41 20.07
C PRO A 464 -3.73 -18.64 20.68
N TYR A 465 -3.46 -18.73 21.95
CA TYR A 465 -2.41 -18.05 22.74
C TYR A 465 -2.63 -16.53 22.91
N ILE A 466 -3.27 -15.88 21.96
CA ILE A 466 -3.76 -14.50 22.05
C ILE A 466 -5.12 -14.49 21.36
N TYR A 467 -6.15 -14.10 22.10
CA TYR A 467 -7.53 -14.06 21.62
C TYR A 467 -7.73 -12.98 20.55
N ASP A 468 -8.57 -13.25 19.55
CA ASP A 468 -8.91 -12.29 18.49
C ASP A 468 -9.68 -11.10 19.05
N HIS A 469 -10.69 -11.36 19.88
CA HIS A 469 -11.46 -10.33 20.56
C HIS A 469 -12.07 -10.84 21.87
N LEU A 470 -12.61 -9.92 22.65
CA LEU A 470 -13.41 -10.20 23.82
C LEU A 470 -14.82 -9.68 23.62
N ASN A 471 -15.81 -10.53 23.84
CA ASN A 471 -17.21 -10.20 23.77
C ASN A 471 -17.64 -9.21 24.86
N LYS A 472 -18.85 -8.67 24.77
CA LYS A 472 -19.38 -7.70 25.72
C LYS A 472 -19.40 -8.20 27.18
N ASP A 473 -19.69 -9.47 27.36
CA ASP A 473 -19.65 -10.13 28.66
C ASP A 473 -18.23 -10.48 29.15
N GLY A 474 -17.22 -10.29 28.30
CA GLY A 474 -15.81 -10.59 28.56
C GLY A 474 -15.39 -12.00 28.16
N THR A 475 -16.27 -12.80 27.57
CA THR A 475 -15.88 -14.11 27.00
C THR A 475 -14.96 -13.94 25.81
N PRO A 476 -13.87 -14.73 25.70
CA PRO A 476 -12.94 -14.60 24.59
C PRO A 476 -13.41 -15.34 23.35
N ASP A 477 -13.09 -14.83 22.17
CA ASP A 477 -13.16 -15.54 20.92
C ASP A 477 -11.89 -16.38 20.70
N VAL A 478 -12.06 -17.63 20.32
CA VAL A 478 -10.97 -18.60 20.13
C VAL A 478 -10.70 -18.94 18.67
N LEU A 479 -11.41 -18.31 17.72
CA LEU A 479 -11.22 -18.54 16.29
C LEU A 479 -9.81 -18.15 15.85
N ALA A 480 -9.27 -18.90 14.91
CA ALA A 480 -8.02 -18.56 14.25
C ALA A 480 -8.24 -17.40 13.28
N ARG A 481 -7.92 -16.16 13.71
CA ARG A 481 -7.97 -14.96 12.87
C ARG A 481 -6.62 -14.24 12.86
N PRO A 482 -6.25 -13.54 11.76
CA PRO A 482 -4.91 -12.97 11.61
C PRO A 482 -4.66 -11.70 12.43
N ASN A 483 -5.63 -11.18 13.17
CA ASN A 483 -5.58 -9.82 13.74
C ASN A 483 -4.52 -9.65 14.83
N VAL A 484 -4.09 -10.73 15.46
CA VAL A 484 -2.94 -10.69 16.38
C VAL A 484 -1.64 -10.30 15.66
N LEU A 485 -1.49 -10.62 14.36
CA LEU A 485 -0.35 -10.15 13.56
C LEU A 485 -0.37 -8.63 13.42
N LEU A 486 -1.57 -8.05 13.23
CA LEU A 486 -1.75 -6.61 13.21
C LEU A 486 -1.42 -5.97 14.55
N ALA A 487 -1.87 -6.58 15.66
CA ALA A 487 -1.59 -6.09 17.00
C ALA A 487 -0.08 -6.03 17.29
N MET A 488 0.70 -7.02 16.84
CA MET A 488 2.17 -7.02 16.95
C MET A 488 2.82 -5.99 16.03
N TYR A 489 2.37 -5.92 14.77
CA TYR A 489 2.92 -4.99 13.78
C TYR A 489 2.69 -3.52 14.15
N TYR A 490 1.47 -3.16 14.51
CA TYR A 490 1.13 -1.76 14.84
C TYR A 490 1.91 -1.23 16.04
N ASN A 491 2.29 -2.10 16.95
CA ASN A 491 3.00 -1.73 18.17
C ASN A 491 4.53 -1.56 17.97
N ASP A 492 5.12 -2.08 16.88
CA ASP A 492 6.58 -2.02 16.68
C ASP A 492 7.04 -0.73 16.00
N LEU A 493 7.17 0.34 16.78
CA LEU A 493 7.76 1.61 16.38
C LEU A 493 8.86 2.04 17.38
N PRO A 494 9.92 2.73 16.92
CA PRO A 494 10.93 3.28 17.80
C PRO A 494 10.35 4.11 18.95
N GLY A 495 10.77 3.84 20.17
CA GLY A 495 10.27 4.54 21.36
C GLY A 495 8.96 4.03 21.94
N ILE A 496 8.29 3.08 21.29
CA ILE A 496 7.07 2.44 21.80
C ILE A 496 7.44 1.12 22.47
N PRO A 497 7.03 0.86 23.72
CA PRO A 497 7.28 -0.42 24.39
C PRO A 497 6.43 -1.55 23.79
N SER A 498 6.94 -2.78 23.85
CA SER A 498 6.17 -3.94 23.37
C SER A 498 4.99 -4.26 24.29
N LEU A 499 3.79 -4.35 23.71
CA LEU A 499 2.56 -4.74 24.40
C LEU A 499 2.50 -6.26 24.63
N ILE A 500 2.96 -7.03 23.63
CA ILE A 500 2.94 -8.50 23.62
C ILE A 500 4.37 -8.99 23.87
N ASP A 501 4.53 -9.88 24.84
CA ASP A 501 5.83 -10.48 25.11
C ASP A 501 6.25 -11.43 23.96
N ARG A 502 7.57 -11.62 23.83
CA ARG A 502 8.15 -12.35 22.70
C ARG A 502 7.68 -13.81 22.62
N ASP A 503 7.54 -14.49 23.74
CA ASP A 503 7.19 -15.92 23.77
C ASP A 503 5.73 -16.14 23.41
N SER A 504 4.81 -15.39 24.03
CA SER A 504 3.38 -15.43 23.72
C SER A 504 3.12 -15.05 22.25
N GLY A 505 3.80 -14.01 21.75
CA GLY A 505 3.70 -13.59 20.36
C GLY A 505 4.19 -14.65 19.39
N LEU A 506 5.28 -15.36 19.69
CA LEU A 506 5.80 -16.45 18.85
C LEU A 506 4.84 -17.64 18.80
N LEU A 507 4.23 -18.01 19.92
CA LEU A 507 3.24 -19.10 19.97
C LEU A 507 2.01 -18.75 19.13
N ALA A 508 1.48 -17.53 19.28
CA ALA A 508 0.37 -17.03 18.45
C ALA A 508 0.74 -16.96 16.97
N PHE A 509 1.94 -16.46 16.64
CA PHE A 509 2.44 -16.42 15.27
C PHE A 509 2.47 -17.81 14.61
N LYS A 510 2.95 -18.83 15.33
CA LYS A 510 2.96 -20.23 14.84
C LYS A 510 1.56 -20.75 14.58
N TYR A 511 0.65 -20.51 15.53
CA TYR A 511 -0.74 -20.92 15.40
C TYR A 511 -1.40 -20.29 14.18
N ILE A 512 -1.29 -18.97 14.02
CA ILE A 512 -1.85 -18.26 12.87
C ILE A 512 -1.20 -18.69 11.55
N SER A 513 0.13 -18.92 11.54
CA SER A 513 0.83 -19.35 10.33
C SER A 513 0.31 -20.68 9.80
N SER A 514 -0.03 -21.64 10.67
CA SER A 514 -0.55 -22.95 10.26
C SER A 514 -2.03 -22.96 9.91
N ASN A 515 -2.80 -21.91 10.27
CA ASN A 515 -4.24 -21.85 10.04
C ASN A 515 -4.65 -20.82 8.95
N CYS A 516 -3.97 -19.66 8.90
CA CYS A 516 -4.40 -18.53 8.07
C CYS A 516 -3.38 -18.12 6.99
N VAL A 517 -2.09 -18.50 7.10
CA VAL A 517 -1.04 -17.95 6.21
C VAL A 517 -0.81 -18.84 5.01
N PHE A 518 -1.17 -18.35 3.84
CA PHE A 518 -0.92 -18.98 2.53
C PHE A 518 0.28 -18.33 1.81
N GLU A 519 0.81 -18.95 0.77
CA GLU A 519 1.92 -18.35 0.01
C GLU A 519 1.56 -17.03 -0.67
N HIS A 520 0.30 -16.77 -0.98
CA HIS A 520 -0.17 -15.56 -1.66
C HIS A 520 -0.74 -14.49 -0.70
N GLY A 521 -0.66 -14.70 0.60
CA GLY A 521 -1.15 -13.76 1.60
C GLY A 521 -1.71 -14.44 2.83
N VAL A 522 -2.54 -13.73 3.57
CA VAL A 522 -3.10 -14.20 4.83
C VAL A 522 -4.63 -14.20 4.74
N ALA A 523 -5.24 -15.34 5.05
CA ALA A 523 -6.69 -15.49 5.09
C ALA A 523 -7.29 -14.82 6.33
N SER A 524 -8.48 -14.27 6.17
CA SER A 524 -9.23 -13.57 7.22
C SER A 524 -9.81 -14.50 8.31
N LEU A 525 -9.85 -15.81 8.04
CA LEU A 525 -10.28 -16.86 8.97
C LEU A 525 -9.43 -18.11 8.74
N GLY A 526 -9.19 -18.90 9.78
CA GLY A 526 -8.47 -20.16 9.70
C GLY A 526 -9.22 -21.19 8.87
N ARG A 527 -8.49 -21.94 8.03
CA ARG A 527 -9.09 -22.92 7.10
C ARG A 527 -9.88 -24.04 7.75
N TYR A 528 -9.69 -24.28 9.05
CA TYR A 528 -10.35 -25.34 9.80
C TYR A 528 -11.55 -24.84 10.61
N GLU A 529 -11.85 -23.54 10.52
CA GLU A 529 -13.01 -22.96 11.20
C GLU A 529 -14.32 -23.28 10.44
N ALA A 530 -15.41 -23.44 11.16
CA ALA A 530 -16.68 -23.84 10.59
C ALA A 530 -17.23 -22.86 9.53
N ASP A 531 -17.00 -21.57 9.76
CA ASP A 531 -17.45 -20.51 8.86
C ASP A 531 -16.46 -20.16 7.74
N PHE A 532 -15.48 -21.02 7.50
CA PHE A 532 -14.49 -20.76 6.44
C PHE A 532 -15.09 -20.90 5.04
N HIS A 533 -15.05 -19.84 4.25
CA HIS A 533 -15.61 -19.76 2.89
C HIS A 533 -14.47 -19.55 1.88
N PRO A 534 -14.09 -20.59 1.08
CA PRO A 534 -12.88 -20.56 0.26
C PRO A 534 -13.00 -19.86 -1.10
N VAL A 535 -14.18 -19.40 -1.51
CA VAL A 535 -14.42 -18.81 -2.83
C VAL A 535 -15.20 -17.52 -2.68
N HIS A 536 -14.67 -16.39 -3.16
CA HIS A 536 -15.35 -15.09 -3.05
C HIS A 536 -16.64 -15.03 -3.86
N ILE A 537 -16.55 -15.37 -5.14
CA ILE A 537 -17.74 -15.36 -6.04
C ILE A 537 -18.27 -16.77 -6.17
N SER A 538 -19.25 -17.07 -5.35
CA SER A 538 -19.92 -18.38 -5.28
C SER A 538 -21.41 -18.25 -5.56
N ASN A 539 -22.02 -19.32 -6.07
CA ASN A 539 -23.48 -19.43 -6.17
C ASN A 539 -24.12 -20.06 -4.92
N MET A 540 -23.31 -20.49 -3.95
CA MET A 540 -23.77 -21.15 -2.72
C MET A 540 -24.04 -20.16 -1.57
N TYR A 541 -23.39 -19.01 -1.56
CA TYR A 541 -23.50 -17.99 -0.51
C TYR A 541 -23.24 -16.59 -1.08
N HIS A 542 -23.61 -15.56 -0.33
CA HIS A 542 -23.31 -14.19 -0.72
C HIS A 542 -21.79 -13.93 -0.66
N LYS A 543 -21.25 -13.18 -1.62
CA LYS A 543 -19.81 -12.87 -1.69
C LYS A 543 -19.26 -12.30 -0.37
N ASP A 544 -20.05 -11.46 0.33
CA ASP A 544 -19.61 -10.82 1.57
C ASP A 544 -19.53 -11.81 2.76
N ALA A 545 -20.19 -12.98 2.67
CA ALA A 545 -20.01 -14.05 3.65
C ALA A 545 -18.58 -14.61 3.63
N ALA A 546 -17.95 -14.68 2.44
CA ALA A 546 -16.57 -15.11 2.27
C ALA A 546 -15.57 -13.98 2.54
N TYR A 547 -15.95 -12.72 2.33
CA TYR A 547 -15.07 -11.56 2.26
C TYR A 547 -14.14 -11.45 3.48
N HIS A 548 -14.70 -11.62 4.69
CA HIS A 548 -13.91 -11.63 5.94
C HIS A 548 -13.92 -13.00 6.68
N ASN A 549 -14.42 -14.07 6.01
CA ASN A 549 -14.41 -15.43 6.57
C ASN A 549 -13.77 -16.42 5.60
N GLY A 550 -12.53 -16.12 5.16
CA GLY A 550 -11.77 -17.10 4.41
C GLY A 550 -10.92 -16.53 3.27
N MET A 551 -11.29 -15.37 2.70
CA MET A 551 -10.50 -14.77 1.62
C MET A 551 -9.09 -14.41 2.08
N ILE A 552 -8.11 -14.63 1.22
CA ILE A 552 -6.73 -14.19 1.41
C ILE A 552 -6.66 -12.71 1.08
N TRP A 553 -6.21 -11.91 2.06
CA TRP A 553 -5.99 -10.48 1.92
C TRP A 553 -4.50 -10.19 1.70
N CYS A 554 -4.17 -9.57 0.56
CA CYS A 554 -2.77 -9.31 0.21
C CYS A 554 -2.07 -8.37 1.18
N TRP A 555 -2.77 -7.37 1.70
CA TRP A 555 -2.18 -6.37 2.60
C TRP A 555 -1.72 -6.95 3.95
N LEU A 556 -2.40 -7.96 4.47
CA LEU A 556 -2.02 -8.65 5.70
C LEU A 556 -0.63 -9.32 5.61
N SER A 557 -0.14 -9.51 4.38
CA SER A 557 1.20 -10.02 4.13
C SER A 557 2.28 -9.13 4.74
N GLY A 558 2.06 -7.82 4.79
CA GLY A 558 3.01 -6.90 5.40
C GLY A 558 3.18 -7.16 6.89
N ALA A 559 2.07 -7.27 7.64
CA ALA A 559 2.11 -7.60 9.06
C ALA A 559 2.72 -9.00 9.31
N PHE A 560 2.36 -10.00 8.49
CA PHE A 560 2.96 -11.33 8.57
C PHE A 560 4.47 -11.31 8.37
N ILE A 561 4.95 -10.63 7.30
CA ILE A 561 6.38 -10.53 6.99
C ILE A 561 7.11 -9.82 8.13
N HIS A 562 6.55 -8.72 8.63
CA HIS A 562 7.10 -7.97 9.75
C HIS A 562 7.31 -8.86 10.99
N VAL A 563 6.26 -9.55 11.42
CA VAL A 563 6.32 -10.42 12.60
C VAL A 563 7.28 -11.60 12.37
N ALA A 564 7.25 -12.24 11.19
CA ALA A 564 8.18 -13.32 10.88
C ALA A 564 9.64 -12.86 10.92
N VAL A 565 9.93 -11.70 10.33
CA VAL A 565 11.27 -11.12 10.28
C VAL A 565 11.77 -10.73 11.68
N SER A 566 10.89 -10.18 12.53
CA SER A 566 11.26 -9.84 13.93
C SER A 566 11.64 -11.07 14.77
N TYR A 567 11.15 -12.25 14.39
CA TYR A 567 11.54 -13.54 14.96
C TYR A 567 12.73 -14.21 14.27
N GLY A 568 13.38 -13.56 13.28
CA GLY A 568 14.49 -14.14 12.54
C GLY A 568 14.07 -15.16 11.46
N LEU A 569 12.79 -15.16 11.07
CA LEU A 569 12.21 -16.12 10.12
C LEU A 569 12.14 -15.56 8.68
N GLN A 570 13.12 -14.71 8.29
CA GLN A 570 13.16 -14.04 6.99
C GLN A 570 13.11 -15.01 5.80
N LYS A 571 13.70 -16.20 5.90
CA LYS A 571 13.62 -17.22 4.81
C LYS A 571 12.19 -17.73 4.65
N PHE A 572 11.48 -17.94 5.75
CA PHE A 572 10.07 -18.34 5.74
C PHE A 572 9.20 -17.25 5.13
N ALA A 573 9.31 -16.02 5.62
CA ALA A 573 8.57 -14.86 5.10
C ALA A 573 8.83 -14.61 3.61
N TYR A 574 10.05 -14.81 3.13
CA TYR A 574 10.44 -14.54 1.74
C TYR A 574 9.73 -15.44 0.72
N ARG A 575 9.25 -16.62 1.11
CA ARG A 575 8.44 -17.47 0.22
C ARG A 575 7.17 -16.73 -0.21
N GLN A 576 6.48 -16.07 0.71
CA GLN A 576 5.31 -15.25 0.40
C GLN A 576 5.69 -14.04 -0.48
N THR A 577 6.78 -13.35 -0.16
CA THR A 577 7.29 -12.25 -0.99
C THR A 577 7.56 -12.71 -2.43
N LYS A 578 8.12 -13.91 -2.63
CA LYS A 578 8.35 -14.47 -3.99
C LYS A 578 7.02 -14.71 -4.73
N ALA A 579 5.99 -15.21 -4.05
CA ALA A 579 4.67 -15.40 -4.65
C ALA A 579 4.07 -14.05 -5.05
N LEU A 580 4.05 -13.07 -4.15
CA LEU A 580 3.55 -11.72 -4.43
C LEU A 580 4.37 -11.00 -5.52
N THR A 581 5.69 -11.21 -5.58
CA THR A 581 6.54 -10.72 -6.67
C THR A 581 6.07 -11.25 -8.03
N ARG A 582 5.72 -12.54 -8.12
CA ARG A 582 5.18 -13.14 -9.35
C ARG A 582 3.82 -12.54 -9.69
N GLU A 583 2.97 -12.30 -8.70
CA GLU A 583 1.65 -11.68 -8.91
C GLU A 583 1.79 -10.23 -9.42
N ILE A 584 2.69 -9.42 -8.86
CA ILE A 584 2.98 -8.07 -9.37
C ILE A 584 3.45 -8.12 -10.82
N LEU A 585 4.28 -9.09 -11.18
CA LEU A 585 4.84 -9.17 -12.53
C LEU A 585 3.90 -9.85 -13.54
N HIS A 586 3.17 -10.87 -13.10
CA HIS A 586 2.47 -11.79 -14.00
C HIS A 586 1.04 -12.11 -13.58
N GLY A 587 0.53 -11.51 -12.51
CA GLY A 587 -0.81 -11.73 -11.98
C GLY A 587 -1.94 -11.19 -12.87
N ALA A 588 -3.14 -11.11 -12.31
CA ALA A 588 -4.33 -10.67 -13.03
C ALA A 588 -4.23 -9.22 -13.52
N THR A 589 -3.58 -8.35 -12.74
CA THR A 589 -3.30 -6.96 -13.10
C THR A 589 -1.80 -6.67 -12.91
N PRO A 590 -0.94 -6.98 -13.89
CA PRO A 590 0.50 -6.78 -13.78
C PRO A 590 0.88 -5.34 -13.43
N GLY A 591 1.81 -5.21 -12.50
CA GLY A 591 2.22 -3.96 -11.86
C GLY A 591 1.49 -3.66 -10.57
N CYS A 592 0.47 -4.47 -10.18
CA CYS A 592 -0.33 -4.31 -8.99
C CYS A 592 -0.55 -5.63 -8.25
N LEU A 593 -1.11 -5.52 -7.04
CA LEU A 593 -1.73 -6.62 -6.32
C LEU A 593 -3.23 -6.37 -6.22
N PRO A 594 -4.06 -7.41 -6.34
CA PRO A 594 -5.50 -7.30 -6.13
C PRO A 594 -5.81 -7.08 -4.64
N GLU A 595 -7.07 -6.88 -4.35
CA GLU A 595 -7.57 -6.87 -2.98
C GLU A 595 -7.48 -8.25 -2.35
N LEU A 596 -8.01 -9.25 -3.03
CA LEU A 596 -8.21 -10.61 -2.53
C LEU A 596 -7.66 -11.67 -3.46
N PHE A 597 -7.37 -12.83 -2.85
CA PHE A 597 -7.28 -14.12 -3.54
C PHE A 597 -8.19 -15.14 -2.89
N ASP A 598 -8.75 -16.01 -3.70
CA ASP A 598 -9.42 -17.21 -3.19
C ASP A 598 -8.34 -18.17 -2.65
N PRO A 599 -8.48 -18.77 -1.46
CA PRO A 599 -7.53 -19.79 -0.98
C PRO A 599 -7.57 -21.10 -1.77
N LEU A 600 -8.44 -21.18 -2.77
CA LEU A 600 -8.55 -22.27 -3.72
C LEU A 600 -7.54 -22.11 -4.86
N CYS A 601 -6.75 -23.16 -5.13
CA CYS A 601 -5.89 -23.23 -6.29
C CYS A 601 -6.49 -24.17 -7.34
N LYS A 602 -6.84 -23.62 -8.51
CA LYS A 602 -7.35 -24.37 -9.65
C LYS A 602 -6.30 -24.44 -10.76
N ASP A 603 -5.96 -25.63 -11.23
CA ASP A 603 -4.93 -25.84 -12.26
C ASP A 603 -3.59 -25.14 -11.94
N GLY A 604 -3.19 -25.15 -10.68
CA GLY A 604 -1.98 -24.48 -10.20
C GLY A 604 -2.04 -22.95 -10.22
N LYS A 605 -3.24 -22.35 -10.38
CA LYS A 605 -3.46 -20.91 -10.40
C LYS A 605 -4.36 -20.50 -9.25
N ILE A 606 -4.00 -19.40 -8.61
CA ILE A 606 -4.84 -18.73 -7.61
C ILE A 606 -5.76 -17.74 -8.33
N ASN A 607 -7.01 -17.63 -7.87
CA ASN A 607 -7.97 -16.69 -8.42
C ASN A 607 -7.90 -15.37 -7.67
N ALA A 608 -7.73 -14.25 -8.39
CA ALA A 608 -7.79 -12.90 -7.84
C ALA A 608 -9.23 -12.38 -7.88
N SER A 609 -9.68 -11.74 -6.81
CA SER A 609 -11.01 -11.15 -6.71
C SER A 609 -10.99 -9.82 -5.94
N GLY A 610 -12.15 -9.20 -5.72
CA GLY A 610 -12.22 -7.85 -5.18
C GLY A 610 -11.78 -6.81 -6.21
N THR A 611 -11.24 -5.67 -5.77
CA THR A 611 -10.69 -4.66 -6.68
C THR A 611 -9.48 -5.21 -7.43
N TYR A 612 -9.34 -4.77 -8.68
CA TYR A 612 -8.27 -5.24 -9.56
C TYR A 612 -6.88 -4.83 -9.07
N SER A 613 -6.83 -3.74 -8.31
CA SER A 613 -5.61 -3.15 -7.80
C SER A 613 -5.95 -2.41 -6.51
N GLN A 614 -5.28 -2.77 -5.42
CA GLN A 614 -5.55 -2.23 -4.09
C GLN A 614 -4.30 -1.52 -3.54
N ALA A 615 -4.50 -0.31 -3.01
CA ALA A 615 -3.41 0.55 -2.54
C ALA A 615 -2.62 -0.08 -1.38
N TRP A 616 -3.33 -0.53 -0.33
CA TRP A 616 -2.69 -1.13 0.84
C TRP A 616 -1.94 -2.43 0.51
N SER A 617 -2.42 -3.21 -0.48
CA SER A 617 -1.73 -4.44 -0.90
C SER A 617 -0.35 -4.15 -1.50
N VAL A 618 -0.27 -3.15 -2.37
CA VAL A 618 1.00 -2.70 -2.98
C VAL A 618 1.86 -1.99 -1.95
N SER A 619 1.25 -1.20 -1.06
CA SER A 619 1.93 -0.50 0.01
C SER A 619 2.65 -1.48 0.94
N GLU A 620 1.95 -2.47 1.45
CA GLU A 620 2.51 -3.41 2.41
C GLU A 620 3.60 -4.30 1.78
N TYR A 621 3.52 -4.62 0.49
CA TYR A 621 4.62 -5.24 -0.23
C TYR A 621 5.88 -4.37 -0.26
N ASN A 622 5.75 -3.08 -0.58
CA ASN A 622 6.87 -2.14 -0.60
C ASN A 622 7.41 -1.89 0.81
N ARG A 623 6.53 -1.56 1.78
CA ARG A 623 6.91 -1.29 3.16
C ARG A 623 7.70 -2.44 3.76
N ALA A 624 7.19 -3.67 3.64
CA ALA A 624 7.85 -4.85 4.19
C ALA A 624 9.25 -5.04 3.60
N PHE A 625 9.46 -4.72 2.32
CA PHE A 625 10.78 -4.80 1.74
C PHE A 625 11.75 -3.78 2.33
N TYR A 626 11.35 -2.50 2.39
CA TYR A 626 12.25 -1.44 2.87
C TYR A 626 12.42 -1.44 4.39
N GLN A 627 11.35 -1.63 5.15
CA GLN A 627 11.40 -1.54 6.61
C GLN A 627 11.78 -2.85 7.30
N ASP A 628 11.38 -4.01 6.75
CA ASP A 628 11.58 -5.28 7.42
C ASP A 628 12.79 -6.04 6.87
N TYR A 629 12.87 -6.29 5.54
CA TYR A 629 14.03 -6.99 4.99
C TYR A 629 15.28 -6.12 4.95
N MET A 630 15.20 -4.90 4.44
CA MET A 630 16.34 -3.98 4.46
C MET A 630 16.59 -3.41 5.85
N GLY A 631 15.56 -3.37 6.69
CA GLY A 631 15.66 -2.91 8.07
C GLY A 631 16.01 -1.42 8.20
N ILE A 632 15.61 -0.58 7.24
CA ILE A 632 15.90 0.84 7.22
C ILE A 632 14.76 1.61 7.89
N ARG A 633 15.02 2.14 9.08
CA ARG A 633 14.05 2.91 9.87
C ARG A 633 14.67 4.21 10.38
N PRO A 634 14.34 5.37 9.81
CA PRO A 634 14.79 6.66 10.31
C PRO A 634 14.19 7.00 11.69
N ASN A 635 14.96 7.69 12.50
CA ASN A 635 14.52 8.40 13.70
C ASN A 635 15.15 9.80 13.66
N VAL A 636 14.60 10.65 12.79
CA VAL A 636 15.15 11.97 12.50
C VAL A 636 15.17 12.88 13.73
N PRO A 637 14.13 12.87 14.61
CA PRO A 637 14.15 13.66 15.85
C PRO A 637 15.35 13.37 16.75
N ALA A 638 15.75 12.11 16.84
CA ALA A 638 16.91 11.68 17.62
C ALA A 638 18.23 11.73 16.84
N ARG A 639 18.22 12.15 15.59
CA ARG A 639 19.39 12.10 14.70
C ARG A 639 19.96 10.69 14.57
N GLN A 640 19.07 9.69 14.44
CA GLN A 640 19.43 8.28 14.36
C GLN A 640 18.84 7.63 13.10
N LEU A 641 19.59 6.70 12.52
CA LEU A 641 19.12 5.77 11.50
C LEU A 641 19.33 4.35 12.00
N TYR A 642 18.23 3.62 12.20
CA TYR A 642 18.29 2.18 12.45
C TYR A 642 18.48 1.45 11.13
N PHE A 643 19.47 0.58 11.11
CA PHE A 643 19.79 -0.28 9.99
C PHE A 643 19.91 -1.72 10.49
N THR A 644 18.81 -2.45 10.45
CA THR A 644 18.66 -3.80 11.03
C THR A 644 18.29 -4.80 9.94
N PRO A 645 19.20 -5.11 8.99
CA PRO A 645 18.88 -5.93 7.84
C PRO A 645 18.61 -7.39 8.23
N HIS A 646 17.46 -7.89 7.79
CA HIS A 646 17.05 -9.30 7.87
C HIS A 646 16.92 -9.88 6.45
N PHE A 647 17.97 -9.78 5.68
CA PHE A 647 17.93 -10.03 4.26
C PHE A 647 18.08 -11.52 3.94
N PRO A 648 17.16 -12.12 3.16
CA PRO A 648 17.28 -13.53 2.79
C PRO A 648 18.56 -13.76 1.97
N GLY A 649 19.41 -14.71 2.39
CA GLY A 649 20.72 -14.96 1.76
C GLY A 649 20.66 -15.27 0.28
N GLU A 650 19.56 -15.88 -0.20
CA GLU A 650 19.34 -16.19 -1.61
C GLU A 650 19.30 -14.95 -2.54
N ILE A 651 19.12 -13.75 -1.99
CA ILE A 651 19.10 -12.49 -2.76
C ILE A 651 20.51 -11.91 -2.96
N GLY A 652 21.49 -12.29 -2.12
CA GLY A 652 22.90 -11.87 -2.24
C GLY A 652 23.21 -10.46 -1.78
N GLY A 653 22.23 -9.68 -1.37
CA GLY A 653 22.40 -8.30 -0.85
C GLY A 653 21.62 -7.25 -1.63
N PHE A 654 21.83 -5.99 -1.30
CA PHE A 654 21.17 -4.87 -1.95
C PHE A 654 22.04 -3.59 -1.92
N GLN A 655 21.71 -2.67 -2.82
CA GLN A 655 22.13 -1.27 -2.79
C GLN A 655 20.89 -0.39 -2.78
N ALA A 656 20.85 0.58 -1.90
CA ALA A 656 19.71 1.49 -1.80
C ALA A 656 20.13 2.93 -1.55
N LYS A 657 19.32 3.84 -2.08
CA LYS A 657 19.34 5.26 -1.75
C LYS A 657 18.26 5.54 -0.73
N VAL A 658 18.62 6.15 0.38
CA VAL A 658 17.74 6.44 1.50
C VAL A 658 17.59 7.95 1.66
N ARG A 659 16.37 8.46 1.64
CA ARG A 659 16.04 9.81 2.05
C ARG A 659 15.92 9.84 3.58
N TYR A 660 16.68 10.72 4.23
CA TYR A 660 16.65 10.93 5.67
C TYR A 660 16.25 12.37 5.98
N GLY A 661 15.12 12.55 6.64
CA GLY A 661 14.54 13.90 6.76
C GLY A 661 14.23 14.52 5.39
N SER A 662 14.00 15.83 5.35
CA SER A 662 13.58 16.52 4.14
C SER A 662 14.68 16.67 3.08
N TYR A 663 15.95 16.75 3.48
CA TYR A 663 17.04 17.18 2.59
C TYR A 663 18.26 16.26 2.57
N GLU A 664 18.31 15.26 3.46
CA GLU A 664 19.50 14.43 3.62
C GLU A 664 19.39 13.12 2.84
N THR A 665 20.52 12.61 2.38
CA THR A 665 20.57 11.41 1.55
C THR A 665 21.77 10.53 1.93
N LEU A 666 21.48 9.24 2.10
CA LEU A 666 22.49 8.20 2.33
C LEU A 666 22.41 7.13 1.24
N TYR A 667 23.53 6.47 1.01
CA TYR A 667 23.60 5.22 0.27
C TYR A 667 24.01 4.09 1.20
N VAL A 668 23.31 2.99 1.11
CA VAL A 668 23.57 1.77 1.85
C VAL A 668 23.82 0.63 0.86
N ASP A 669 24.91 -0.10 1.06
CA ASP A 669 25.25 -1.30 0.29
C ASP A 669 25.46 -2.45 1.27
N LEU A 670 24.75 -3.55 1.07
CA LEU A 670 24.85 -4.78 1.85
C LEU A 670 25.09 -5.95 0.93
N LYS A 671 26.04 -6.81 1.30
CA LYS A 671 26.30 -8.10 0.62
C LYS A 671 26.10 -9.24 1.59
N THR A 672 25.47 -10.29 1.14
CA THR A 672 25.31 -11.55 1.89
C THR A 672 26.09 -12.66 1.20
N SER A 673 26.52 -13.64 1.99
CA SER A 673 27.07 -14.87 1.46
C SER A 673 25.93 -15.74 0.93
N LEU A 674 25.97 -16.11 -0.34
CA LEU A 674 24.96 -16.98 -0.97
C LEU A 674 24.92 -18.40 -0.34
N LYS A 675 25.99 -18.84 0.31
CA LYS A 675 26.04 -20.15 0.98
C LYS A 675 25.38 -20.13 2.35
N SER A 676 25.77 -19.18 3.23
CA SER A 676 25.28 -19.13 4.61
C SER A 676 24.07 -18.21 4.77
N GLY A 677 23.88 -17.26 3.87
CA GLY A 677 22.90 -16.17 4.04
C GLY A 677 23.36 -15.04 4.96
N ASN A 678 24.54 -15.19 5.57
CA ASN A 678 25.06 -14.21 6.51
C ASN A 678 25.60 -12.96 5.78
N ILE A 679 25.58 -11.81 6.44
CA ILE A 679 26.11 -10.58 5.90
C ILE A 679 27.63 -10.69 5.79
N SER A 680 28.17 -10.51 4.59
CA SER A 680 29.61 -10.61 4.30
C SER A 680 30.30 -9.24 4.18
N ALA A 681 29.58 -8.20 3.81
CA ALA A 681 30.09 -6.85 3.76
C ALA A 681 28.96 -5.81 3.82
N MET A 682 29.30 -4.64 4.32
CA MET A 682 28.39 -3.49 4.39
C MET A 682 29.14 -2.20 4.10
N SER A 683 28.49 -1.25 3.44
CA SER A 683 28.99 0.12 3.38
C SER A 683 27.87 1.13 3.54
N ILE A 684 28.16 2.24 4.21
CA ILE A 684 27.26 3.36 4.40
C ILE A 684 28.00 4.61 3.94
N PHE A 685 27.35 5.39 3.10
CA PHE A 685 27.88 6.64 2.57
C PHE A 685 26.87 7.78 2.74
N ALA A 686 27.26 8.81 3.48
CA ALA A 686 26.47 10.04 3.61
C ALA A 686 26.73 10.93 2.39
N GLN A 687 25.83 10.92 1.41
CA GLN A 687 25.97 11.82 0.26
C GLN A 687 25.77 13.27 0.70
N GLU A 688 24.73 13.51 1.48
CA GLU A 688 24.35 14.82 1.97
C GLU A 688 23.74 14.68 3.36
N ILE A 689 24.37 15.25 4.37
CA ILE A 689 23.82 15.36 5.73
C ILE A 689 24.12 16.77 6.27
N ILE A 690 23.15 17.33 6.99
CA ILE A 690 23.21 18.72 7.51
C ILE A 690 23.86 18.75 8.91
N GLN A 691 23.64 17.71 9.68
CA GLN A 691 24.15 17.55 11.05
C GLN A 691 24.68 16.13 11.24
N PRO A 692 25.52 15.89 12.25
CA PRO A 692 25.98 14.55 12.59
C PRO A 692 24.81 13.58 12.75
N LEU A 693 24.98 12.38 12.23
CA LEU A 693 23.99 11.32 12.21
C LEU A 693 24.57 10.05 12.80
N GLU A 694 23.93 9.51 13.83
CA GLU A 694 24.25 8.20 14.39
C GLU A 694 23.53 7.11 13.59
N VAL A 695 24.29 6.16 13.04
CA VAL A 695 23.72 4.96 12.41
C VAL A 695 23.88 3.79 13.37
N ILE A 696 22.76 3.22 13.77
CA ILE A 696 22.67 2.06 14.68
C ILE A 696 22.43 0.83 13.81
N VAL A 697 23.43 -0.03 13.73
CA VAL A 697 23.39 -1.25 12.91
C VAL A 697 23.23 -2.45 13.81
N LYS A 698 22.26 -3.30 13.50
CA LYS A 698 22.10 -4.62 14.09
C LYS A 698 22.33 -5.67 13.00
N VAL A 699 23.33 -6.50 13.15
CA VAL A 699 23.71 -7.52 12.17
C VAL A 699 23.64 -8.89 12.80
N ASP A 700 22.87 -9.78 12.20
CA ASP A 700 22.86 -11.19 12.53
C ASP A 700 24.10 -11.86 11.91
N ILE A 701 24.95 -12.45 12.77
CA ILE A 701 26.23 -13.04 12.38
C ILE A 701 26.22 -14.57 12.43
N GLY A 702 25.08 -15.19 12.67
CA GLY A 702 24.91 -16.66 12.66
C GLY A 702 24.37 -17.21 13.97
N SER A 703 24.03 -18.49 13.95
CA SER A 703 23.45 -19.21 15.08
C SER A 703 24.38 -20.26 15.62
N GLU A 704 24.35 -20.45 16.94
CA GLU A 704 25.03 -21.53 17.64
C GLU A 704 23.99 -22.45 18.27
N GLU A 705 24.17 -23.76 18.12
CA GLU A 705 23.33 -24.75 18.81
C GLU A 705 24.01 -25.15 20.12
N ASN A 706 23.41 -24.72 21.25
CA ASN A 706 23.89 -25.07 22.60
C ASN A 706 22.77 -25.79 23.33
N ASN A 707 23.00 -27.05 23.71
CA ASN A 707 22.09 -27.86 24.54
C ASN A 707 20.63 -27.90 24.04
N GLY A 708 20.43 -27.94 22.72
CA GLY A 708 19.08 -27.98 22.11
C GLY A 708 18.37 -26.62 21.97
N SER A 709 19.01 -25.54 22.36
CA SER A 709 18.60 -24.17 22.05
C SER A 709 19.52 -23.56 20.99
N VAL A 710 18.95 -22.83 20.04
CA VAL A 710 19.71 -22.12 19.03
C VAL A 710 19.83 -20.66 19.47
N GLU A 711 21.06 -20.20 19.67
CA GLU A 711 21.35 -18.82 20.05
C GLU A 711 21.91 -18.08 18.82
N ASN A 712 21.24 -17.01 18.38
CA ASN A 712 21.79 -16.13 17.35
C ASN A 712 22.76 -15.15 17.97
N LYS A 713 23.92 -15.05 17.34
CA LYS A 713 24.87 -13.98 17.69
C LYS A 713 24.59 -12.75 16.84
N VAL A 714 24.39 -11.65 17.54
CA VAL A 714 24.08 -10.36 16.95
C VAL A 714 25.19 -9.38 17.31
N VAL A 715 25.63 -8.63 16.31
CA VAL A 715 26.55 -7.50 16.49
C VAL A 715 25.77 -6.20 16.40
N TYR A 716 25.93 -5.36 17.42
CA TYR A 716 25.45 -3.99 17.41
C TYR A 716 26.62 -3.06 17.12
N LEU A 717 26.46 -2.19 16.14
CA LEU A 717 27.45 -1.17 15.78
C LEU A 717 26.80 0.21 15.89
N LYS A 718 27.52 1.15 16.51
CA LYS A 718 27.16 2.57 16.47
C LYS A 718 28.20 3.32 15.65
N ILE A 719 27.75 3.97 14.61
CA ILE A 719 28.57 4.70 13.63
C ILE A 719 28.12 6.15 13.64
N MET A 720 29.04 7.07 13.86
CA MET A 720 28.78 8.51 13.73
C MET A 720 29.24 8.98 12.36
N LEU A 721 28.35 9.49 11.54
CA LEU A 721 28.63 10.21 10.30
C LEU A 721 28.60 11.70 10.63
N LYS A 722 29.78 12.38 10.58
CA LYS A 722 29.95 13.73 11.11
C LYS A 722 29.59 14.83 10.10
N SER A 723 29.73 14.53 8.79
CA SER A 723 29.40 15.47 7.71
C SER A 723 29.23 14.76 6.39
N SER A 724 28.72 15.48 5.39
CA SER A 724 28.61 14.98 4.00
C SER A 724 29.95 14.43 3.51
N GLY A 725 29.90 13.37 2.72
CA GLY A 725 31.07 12.62 2.25
C GLY A 725 31.58 11.57 3.25
N ALA A 726 31.00 11.47 4.46
CA ALA A 726 31.36 10.44 5.44
C ALA A 726 31.05 9.04 4.88
N LYS A 727 32.01 8.14 5.03
CA LYS A 727 31.94 6.78 4.50
C LYS A 727 32.48 5.77 5.49
N VAL A 728 31.75 4.71 5.69
CA VAL A 728 32.17 3.53 6.44
C VAL A 728 31.97 2.30 5.58
N ARG A 729 32.97 1.43 5.52
CA ARG A 729 32.89 0.13 4.87
C ARG A 729 33.46 -0.93 5.81
N MET A 730 32.78 -2.06 5.90
CA MET A 730 33.13 -3.18 6.75
C MET A 730 32.97 -4.49 5.98
N GLY A 731 33.92 -5.36 6.13
CA GLY A 731 33.83 -6.77 5.75
C GLY A 731 33.68 -7.65 6.99
N PHE A 732 32.96 -8.73 6.88
CA PHE A 732 32.69 -9.66 7.97
C PHE A 732 33.18 -11.05 7.58
N ASP A 733 34.02 -11.66 8.43
CA ASP A 733 34.50 -13.03 8.25
C ASP A 733 33.93 -13.92 9.37
N PHE A 734 33.30 -15.00 8.97
CA PHE A 734 32.79 -16.00 9.88
C PHE A 734 33.82 -17.13 9.97
N VAL A 735 34.53 -17.19 11.09
CA VAL A 735 35.45 -18.29 11.39
C VAL A 735 34.63 -19.44 11.95
N GLU A 736 34.93 -20.68 11.56
CA GLU A 736 34.16 -21.92 11.85
C GLU A 736 33.88 -22.22 13.33
N THR A 737 34.38 -21.42 14.24
CA THR A 737 34.18 -21.60 15.69
C THR A 737 33.77 -20.27 16.34
N ASN A 738 32.60 -19.78 16.00
CA ASN A 738 31.92 -18.70 16.79
C ASN A 738 32.71 -17.40 17.03
N ARG A 739 33.72 -17.12 16.23
CA ARG A 739 34.46 -15.87 16.30
C ARG A 739 34.17 -15.02 15.09
N PHE A 740 33.43 -13.95 15.32
CA PHE A 740 33.28 -12.85 14.41
C PHE A 740 34.61 -12.11 14.28
N LYS A 741 35.06 -11.87 13.06
CA LYS A 741 36.20 -11.00 12.77
C LYS A 741 35.80 -9.92 11.81
N LEU A 742 35.91 -8.68 12.26
CA LEU A 742 35.82 -7.53 11.38
C LEU A 742 37.03 -7.52 10.43
N LYS A 743 36.73 -7.62 9.10
CA LYS A 743 37.71 -7.47 8.04
C LYS A 743 37.52 -6.13 7.33
N ASP A 744 38.60 -5.60 6.77
CA ASP A 744 38.57 -4.45 5.86
C ASP A 744 37.76 -3.25 6.37
N LEU A 745 37.94 -2.92 7.66
CA LEU A 745 37.31 -1.73 8.20
C LEU A 745 37.96 -0.47 7.58
N TYR A 746 37.14 0.29 6.86
CA TYR A 746 37.47 1.62 6.38
C TYR A 746 36.52 2.64 7.00
N VAL A 747 37.08 3.64 7.66
CA VAL A 747 36.34 4.77 8.23
C VAL A 747 36.99 6.06 7.73
N SER A 748 36.22 6.87 7.01
CA SER A 748 36.72 8.17 6.54
C SER A 748 36.98 9.13 7.72
N SER A 749 37.82 10.17 7.52
CA SER A 749 38.14 11.14 8.56
C SER A 749 36.95 11.89 9.18
N ASN A 750 35.83 11.95 8.45
CA ASN A 750 34.59 12.56 8.90
C ASN A 750 33.51 11.52 9.33
N ALA A 751 33.95 10.31 9.66
CA ALA A 751 33.12 9.28 10.27
C ALA A 751 33.84 8.68 11.49
N GLU A 752 33.13 7.95 12.34
CA GLU A 752 33.64 7.29 13.53
C GLU A 752 32.87 6.03 13.83
N LEU A 753 33.54 4.92 14.15
CA LEU A 753 32.96 3.76 14.79
C LEU A 753 32.95 3.97 16.29
N VAL A 754 31.79 4.33 16.85
CA VAL A 754 31.63 4.70 18.26
C VAL A 754 31.69 3.49 19.18
N SER A 755 30.97 2.44 18.83
CA SER A 755 30.97 1.17 19.59
C SER A 755 30.69 -0.04 18.72
N MET A 756 31.16 -1.19 19.18
CA MET A 756 30.86 -2.51 18.65
C MET A 756 30.65 -3.46 19.82
N GLU A 757 29.43 -4.02 19.91
CA GLU A 757 29.04 -4.94 20.97
C GLU A 757 28.49 -6.21 20.35
N THR A 758 28.76 -7.37 20.98
CA THR A 758 28.17 -8.65 20.60
C THR A 758 27.24 -9.10 21.70
N SER A 759 26.03 -9.52 21.32
CA SER A 759 25.09 -10.15 22.24
C SER A 759 24.59 -11.48 21.68
N GLY A 760 24.23 -12.39 22.55
CA GLY A 760 23.45 -13.58 22.21
C GLY A 760 21.96 -13.21 22.28
N GLU A 761 21.23 -13.45 21.20
CA GLU A 761 19.76 -13.43 21.21
C GLU A 761 19.24 -14.86 20.99
N THR A 762 18.47 -15.38 21.92
CA THR A 762 17.85 -16.70 21.74
C THR A 762 16.88 -16.65 20.58
N LEU A 763 17.25 -17.25 19.46
CA LEU A 763 16.32 -17.49 18.36
C LEU A 763 15.63 -18.82 18.55
N CYS A 764 14.34 -18.81 18.31
CA CYS A 764 13.58 -20.04 18.20
C CYS A 764 13.73 -20.71 16.83
N GLU A 765 14.96 -21.07 16.37
CA GLU A 765 15.11 -21.89 15.15
C GLU A 765 14.50 -23.30 15.30
N SER A 766 14.43 -23.84 16.52
CA SER A 766 13.62 -25.04 16.82
C SER A 766 12.14 -24.80 16.47
N ALA A 767 11.69 -23.57 16.54
CA ALA A 767 10.37 -23.14 16.10
C ALA A 767 10.20 -23.13 14.59
N ALA A 768 11.27 -22.83 13.83
CA ALA A 768 11.22 -22.80 12.37
C ALA A 768 11.12 -24.19 11.73
N LYS A 769 11.60 -25.25 12.41
CA LYS A 769 11.55 -26.62 11.88
C LYS A 769 10.14 -27.15 11.61
N ASN A 770 9.13 -26.61 12.31
CA ASN A 770 7.73 -27.05 12.18
C ASN A 770 6.79 -25.98 11.61
N LEU A 771 7.32 -24.86 11.11
CA LEU A 771 6.50 -23.83 10.46
C LEU A 771 6.16 -24.25 9.03
N THR A 772 4.89 -24.37 8.76
CA THR A 772 4.35 -24.65 7.43
C THR A 772 3.39 -23.56 7.02
N TYR A 773 3.36 -23.26 5.71
CA TYR A 773 2.25 -22.50 5.15
C TYR A 773 1.00 -23.37 5.13
N THR A 774 -0.14 -22.74 5.33
CA THR A 774 -1.43 -23.35 5.09
C THR A 774 -1.51 -23.74 3.61
N GLN A 775 -1.83 -24.98 3.31
CA GLN A 775 -1.89 -25.46 1.92
C GLN A 775 -3.15 -24.92 1.24
N PRO A 776 -3.08 -24.51 -0.04
CA PRO A 776 -4.25 -24.18 -0.82
C PRO A 776 -5.23 -25.36 -0.86
N LEU A 777 -6.52 -25.05 -0.93
CA LEU A 777 -7.54 -26.06 -1.12
C LEU A 777 -7.50 -26.59 -2.57
N SER A 778 -7.73 -27.87 -2.75
CA SER A 778 -7.96 -28.51 -4.05
C SER A 778 -9.45 -28.58 -4.38
N GLU A 779 -9.83 -28.84 -5.63
CA GLU A 779 -11.22 -29.07 -6.01
C GLU A 779 -11.85 -30.26 -5.24
N SER A 780 -11.08 -31.27 -4.85
CA SER A 780 -11.54 -32.39 -4.02
C SER A 780 -11.84 -31.95 -2.58
N ASP A 781 -11.10 -30.99 -2.04
CA ASP A 781 -11.37 -30.43 -0.71
C ASP A 781 -12.71 -29.69 -0.70
N ILE A 782 -13.08 -29.04 -1.81
CA ILE A 782 -14.39 -28.35 -1.96
C ILE A 782 -15.55 -29.33 -1.97
N CYS A 783 -15.38 -30.56 -2.48
CA CYS A 783 -16.46 -31.55 -2.43
C CYS A 783 -16.84 -31.94 -1.00
N SER A 784 -15.86 -31.97 -0.06
CA SER A 784 -16.15 -32.19 1.35
C SER A 784 -16.80 -30.96 2.01
N TYR A 785 -16.41 -29.74 1.61
CA TYR A 785 -17.05 -28.49 2.02
C TYR A 785 -18.45 -28.32 1.44
N ARG A 786 -18.72 -28.84 0.21
CA ARG A 786 -20.07 -28.83 -0.37
C ARG A 786 -21.08 -29.56 0.49
N CYS A 787 -20.72 -30.71 1.07
CA CYS A 787 -21.64 -31.45 1.93
C CYS A 787 -21.95 -30.68 3.22
N MET A 788 -20.95 -30.03 3.82
CA MET A 788 -21.15 -29.19 5.02
C MET A 788 -21.98 -27.92 4.72
N LEU A 789 -21.74 -27.30 3.57
CA LEU A 789 -22.45 -26.08 3.15
C LEU A 789 -23.89 -26.36 2.67
N GLU A 790 -24.20 -27.55 2.16
CA GLU A 790 -25.57 -27.93 1.76
C GLU A 790 -26.50 -28.12 2.97
N GLU A 791 -26.00 -28.63 4.10
CA GLU A 791 -26.75 -28.70 5.34
C GLU A 791 -27.01 -27.31 5.94
N ASP A 792 -26.02 -26.44 5.90
CA ASP A 792 -26.11 -25.06 6.38
C ASP A 792 -26.95 -24.15 5.44
N TYR A 793 -26.98 -24.47 4.14
CA TYR A 793 -27.77 -23.79 3.12
C TYR A 793 -29.30 -23.97 3.29
N LEU A 794 -29.76 -25.13 3.81
CA LEU A 794 -31.18 -25.38 4.08
C LEU A 794 -31.69 -24.48 5.22
N ASP A 795 -30.86 -24.20 6.25
CA ASP A 795 -31.21 -23.25 7.31
C ASP A 795 -31.13 -21.78 6.82
N LYS A 796 -30.20 -21.48 5.90
CA LYS A 796 -30.01 -20.15 5.28
C LYS A 796 -31.00 -19.89 4.13
N LYS A 797 -31.74 -20.88 3.62
CA LYS A 797 -32.84 -20.69 2.66
C LYS A 797 -33.96 -19.84 3.26
N ILE A 798 -34.13 -19.88 4.57
CA ILE A 798 -35.03 -18.99 5.33
C ILE A 798 -34.54 -17.55 5.31
N LEU A 799 -33.23 -17.32 5.24
CA LEU A 799 -32.61 -16.01 5.01
C LEU A 799 -32.60 -15.63 3.52
N GLY A 800 -32.61 -16.60 2.59
CA GLY A 800 -32.49 -16.42 1.14
C GLY A 800 -33.68 -15.67 0.50
N GLU A 801 -34.87 -15.73 1.08
CA GLU A 801 -35.97 -14.87 0.64
C GLU A 801 -35.72 -13.36 0.88
N ARG A 802 -34.80 -13.02 1.78
CA ARG A 802 -34.32 -11.65 1.97
C ARG A 802 -33.25 -11.25 0.92
N PHE A 803 -32.43 -12.19 0.44
CA PHE A 803 -31.37 -11.93 -0.56
C PHE A 803 -31.90 -11.66 -1.97
N ASP A 804 -32.99 -12.25 -2.37
CA ASP A 804 -33.63 -12.01 -3.70
C ASP A 804 -34.22 -10.60 -3.82
N LYS A 805 -34.49 -9.91 -2.73
CA LYS A 805 -34.95 -8.52 -2.76
C LYS A 805 -33.83 -7.53 -3.11
N GLU A 806 -32.57 -7.80 -2.77
CA GLU A 806 -31.45 -6.92 -3.14
C GLU A 806 -31.08 -6.96 -4.63
N LYS A 807 -31.29 -8.09 -5.32
CA LYS A 807 -31.12 -8.17 -6.78
C LYS A 807 -32.07 -7.27 -7.58
N ARG A 808 -33.15 -6.76 -6.97
CA ARG A 808 -34.10 -5.85 -7.61
C ARG A 808 -33.79 -4.37 -7.43
N PHE A 809 -32.78 -4.01 -6.63
CA PHE A 809 -32.36 -2.64 -6.34
C PHE A 809 -30.90 -2.29 -6.75
N LYS A 810 -30.28 -3.12 -7.61
CA LYS A 810 -29.00 -2.79 -8.27
C LYS A 810 -29.16 -2.60 -9.78
#